data_7973d1a623e358baad8846da9fe20b65
#
_entry.id   7973d1a623e358baad8846da9fe20b65
#
_cell.length_a   1.000
_cell.length_b   1.000
_cell.length_c   1.000
_cell.angle_alpha   90.00
_cell.angle_beta   90.00
_cell.angle_gamma   90.00
#
_symmetry.space_group_name_H-M   'P 1'
#
loop_
_entity.id
_entity.type
_entity.pdbx_description
1 polymer ?
#
loop_
_entity_poly.entity_id
_entity_poly.type
_entity_poly.pdbx_seq_one_letter_code
_entity_poly.pdbx_strand_id
1 'polypeptide(L)'
;MTAPGGPPALPTEPADEAARPGSSVIPAPEVLDGELITDAEYARRRGPHRLPLLAIAAAIRKSDRRKKVTTAVASWVKQSARVAARAAYTAGAGHASWARRAVDALTHGPVREQVRLARLAGDREALAEWTERLVALKDGRAERLRELPATLIAGLRALFVVLCVLAGLLLVVGLWLALTPGSIGWSGWWSLIKHILDGMLTALSVAVCAVLWGGLPALVMAAWREGRRAAQPPRWLFSPDERAQEDAEITADVITAALRHVKIPALTRYLTSGGVLEYVITPREQGGGTYTQVRLPMGVTAAELLSSAKVELLAGNLGRHRHEVWPQREKDTDARVLDLWVADKGTMDKPAPPWPLLHDGEVDVFRDRLPWGVTMRAEQITVGMLQKHWLIGATSKQGKSTVLRLLVLGLALDPTVELHIADLKGDGDWSMFKPRAVTLIEGSTDADAEATAEMLEWAVGEVTRRYDAKRAAGIVGAIPREVSRRKGAGFHPIYLFVDECQVLYGAPHPIGGAKDDARAWRAAKKLHDQARAVNVHLLQATQRPDDRTLPARVREGAHVRCALNVPNHETAKMILADAADRGARPQDLRPGSDAGTVVATGEVEDIPNGQAFAIVRTHYVSTKDAYTVIVRAMDIIHRTGRIITADQPADFEPVRDLLVDVTAVLDGSDKLRSADVLHQLRVRWEPIYGGWSAQQFATALEDSGVEVRKRSLDGQPGQRVVLAADIIAALDAQHPESGRSAADPE
;
A
#
# COMPACT_ATOMS: atom_id res chain seq x y z
N MET A 1 -6.11 29.63 74.22
CA MET A 1 -4.88 30.35 74.46
C MET A 1 -3.97 30.22 73.30
N THR A 2 -3.82 31.32 72.65
CA THR A 2 -2.79 31.94 71.78
C THR A 2 -2.53 31.36 70.41
N ALA A 3 -3.08 32.05 69.44
CA ALA A 3 -2.46 32.37 68.15
C ALA A 3 -1.40 33.47 68.41
N PRO A 4 -0.61 33.97 67.43
CA PRO A 4 -0.40 33.71 65.99
C PRO A 4 1.09 33.87 65.61
N GLY A 5 1.42 33.70 64.32
CA GLY A 5 2.68 34.11 63.72
C GLY A 5 2.63 34.09 62.21
N GLY A 6 2.50 35.27 61.60
CA GLY A 6 2.56 35.50 60.20
C GLY A 6 3.99 35.52 59.60
N PRO A 7 4.16 35.65 58.31
CA PRO A 7 5.43 35.42 57.61
C PRO A 7 6.33 36.67 57.57
N PRO A 8 7.65 36.53 57.43
CA PRO A 8 8.52 37.65 57.14
C PRO A 8 8.86 37.84 55.68
N ALA A 9 9.12 39.11 55.43
CA ALA A 9 9.34 39.76 54.15
C ALA A 9 10.69 39.42 53.49
N LEU A 10 10.75 39.68 52.18
CA LEU A 10 11.92 39.73 51.30
C LEU A 10 12.95 40.81 51.74
N PRO A 11 14.21 40.64 51.36
CA PRO A 11 15.06 41.81 51.12
C PRO A 11 15.53 41.90 49.63
N THR A 12 15.69 43.14 49.27
CA THR A 12 16.11 43.81 48.06
C THR A 12 17.55 43.53 47.64
N GLU A 13 17.79 43.70 46.35
CA GLU A 13 19.02 43.70 45.53
C GLU A 13 20.25 44.41 46.12
N PRO A 14 21.46 44.20 45.50
CA PRO A 14 21.83 44.98 44.32
C PRO A 14 22.65 44.23 43.23
N ALA A 15 22.69 44.91 42.09
CA ALA A 15 23.29 44.57 40.81
C ALA A 15 24.81 44.33 40.85
N ASP A 16 25.30 43.48 39.95
CA ASP A 16 26.42 43.92 39.07
C ASP A 16 26.52 43.14 37.76
N GLU A 17 27.06 43.81 36.80
CA GLU A 17 27.15 43.67 35.39
C GLU A 17 28.11 42.58 34.89
N ALA A 18 27.75 41.78 33.89
CA ALA A 18 28.71 41.32 32.87
C ALA A 18 28.00 40.87 31.60
N ALA A 19 28.28 41.57 30.55
CA ALA A 19 27.76 41.47 29.17
C ALA A 19 28.02 40.14 28.47
N ARG A 20 27.01 39.63 27.74
CA ARG A 20 27.15 38.77 26.55
C ARG A 20 26.24 39.26 25.43
N PRO A 21 26.70 39.26 24.17
CA PRO A 21 25.99 39.89 23.05
C PRO A 21 24.99 38.99 22.35
N GLY A 22 23.85 39.55 21.97
CA GLY A 22 23.14 39.23 20.76
C GLY A 22 22.11 38.11 20.80
N SER A 23 20.93 38.36 21.41
CA SER A 23 19.69 37.73 20.93
C SER A 23 18.72 38.85 20.54
N SER A 24 18.43 38.95 19.24
CA SER A 24 17.41 39.86 18.71
C SER A 24 16.04 39.38 19.21
N VAL A 25 15.51 40.08 20.16
CA VAL A 25 14.11 39.95 20.59
C VAL A 25 13.23 40.47 19.48
N ILE A 26 12.43 39.58 18.85
CA ILE A 26 11.32 39.98 17.97
C ILE A 26 10.25 40.57 18.92
N PRO A 27 9.84 41.84 18.74
CA PRO A 27 8.75 42.40 19.54
C PRO A 27 7.45 41.66 19.22
N ALA A 28 6.67 41.35 20.27
CA ALA A 28 5.33 40.80 20.14
C ALA A 28 4.45 41.75 19.29
N PRO A 29 3.55 41.20 18.44
CA PRO A 29 2.66 42.03 17.66
C PRO A 29 1.73 42.82 18.60
N GLU A 30 1.71 44.15 18.44
CA GLU A 30 0.72 45.02 19.06
C GLU A 30 -0.69 44.53 18.68
N VAL A 31 -1.49 44.20 19.67
CA VAL A 31 -2.92 43.95 19.53
C VAL A 31 -3.55 45.29 19.22
N LEU A 32 -3.85 45.52 17.95
CA LEU A 32 -4.61 46.69 17.52
C LEU A 32 -6.09 46.46 17.89
N ASP A 33 -6.62 47.29 18.77
CA ASP A 33 -8.06 47.39 19.07
C ASP A 33 -8.83 47.50 17.76
N GLY A 34 -9.91 46.77 17.64
CA GLY A 34 -10.67 46.42 16.43
C GLY A 34 -11.29 47.62 15.70
N GLU A 35 -10.50 48.55 15.19
CA GLU A 35 -10.92 49.56 14.22
C GLU A 35 -10.87 48.98 12.81
N LEU A 36 -12.01 48.96 12.13
CA LEU A 36 -12.16 48.57 10.73
C LEU A 36 -11.29 49.44 9.83
N ILE A 37 -10.19 48.93 9.33
CA ILE A 37 -9.31 49.59 8.37
C ILE A 37 -10.05 49.64 7.04
N THR A 38 -10.21 50.84 6.44
CA THR A 38 -10.82 51.00 5.12
C THR A 38 -9.96 50.39 4.02
N ASP A 39 -10.57 49.92 2.92
CA ASP A 39 -9.88 49.33 1.76
C ASP A 39 -8.75 50.21 1.21
N ALA A 40 -8.90 51.54 1.29
CA ALA A 40 -7.90 52.52 0.86
C ALA A 40 -6.66 52.52 1.79
N GLU A 41 -6.85 52.27 3.06
CA GLU A 41 -5.78 52.20 4.06
C GLU A 41 -5.06 50.85 4.02
N TYR A 42 -5.81 49.77 3.77
CA TYR A 42 -5.28 48.45 3.49
C TYR A 42 -4.42 48.45 2.20
N ALA A 43 -4.86 49.14 1.15
CA ALA A 43 -4.10 49.28 -0.09
C ALA A 43 -2.83 50.12 0.10
N ARG A 44 -2.84 51.17 0.93
CA ARG A 44 -1.64 51.98 1.27
C ARG A 44 -0.61 51.20 2.08
N ARG A 45 -1.04 50.37 3.01
CA ARG A 45 -0.13 49.47 3.79
C ARG A 45 0.45 48.33 2.94
N ARG A 46 -0.16 48.02 1.79
CA ARG A 46 0.33 47.02 0.80
C ARG A 46 1.34 47.58 -0.22
N GLY A 47 1.70 48.85 -0.15
CA GLY A 47 2.72 49.46 -1.03
C GLY A 47 4.12 48.92 -0.79
N PRO A 48 5.05 49.17 -1.60
CA PRO A 48 6.00 48.50 -2.48
C PRO A 48 6.92 47.40 -1.91
N HIS A 49 6.57 46.73 -0.79
CA HIS A 49 7.39 45.69 -0.15
C HIS A 49 7.31 44.30 -0.82
N ARG A 50 6.66 44.17 -2.00
CA ARG A 50 6.60 42.85 -2.71
C ARG A 50 7.91 42.46 -3.41
N LEU A 51 8.76 43.40 -3.77
CA LEU A 51 10.00 43.12 -4.49
C LEU A 51 11.06 42.34 -3.69
N PRO A 52 11.35 42.68 -2.41
CA PRO A 52 12.34 41.91 -1.66
C PRO A 52 11.86 40.49 -1.29
N LEU A 53 10.57 40.26 -1.03
CA LEU A 53 10.03 38.96 -0.70
C LEU A 53 10.05 37.99 -1.90
N LEU A 54 9.77 38.48 -3.11
CA LEU A 54 9.88 37.70 -4.34
C LEU A 54 11.34 37.38 -4.68
N ALA A 55 12.27 38.34 -4.45
CA ALA A 55 13.71 38.11 -4.62
C ALA A 55 14.24 37.11 -3.59
N ILE A 56 13.80 37.19 -2.33
CA ILE A 56 14.16 36.22 -1.28
C ILE A 56 13.55 34.85 -1.58
N ALA A 57 12.29 34.78 -1.99
CA ALA A 57 11.65 33.52 -2.41
C ALA A 57 12.31 32.91 -3.65
N ALA A 58 12.76 33.72 -4.61
CA ALA A 58 13.52 33.27 -5.77
C ALA A 58 14.94 32.82 -5.39
N ALA A 59 15.60 33.50 -4.45
CA ALA A 59 16.90 33.12 -3.91
C ALA A 59 16.83 31.81 -3.09
N ILE A 60 15.80 31.64 -2.27
CA ILE A 60 15.54 30.40 -1.51
C ILE A 60 15.26 29.25 -2.49
N ARG A 61 14.42 29.44 -3.50
CA ARG A 61 14.16 28.44 -4.55
C ARG A 61 15.44 28.05 -5.32
N LYS A 62 16.33 29.02 -5.57
CA LYS A 62 17.62 28.80 -6.25
C LYS A 62 18.62 28.04 -5.36
N SER A 63 18.62 28.31 -4.04
CA SER A 63 19.45 27.61 -3.06
C SER A 63 18.97 26.16 -2.85
N ASP A 64 17.67 25.92 -2.78
CA ASP A 64 17.08 24.60 -2.66
C ASP A 64 17.31 23.75 -3.92
N ARG A 65 17.25 24.36 -5.08
CA ARG A 65 17.58 23.69 -6.35
C ARG A 65 19.07 23.29 -6.40
N ARG A 66 19.98 24.16 -5.92
CA ARG A 66 21.40 23.83 -5.79
C ARG A 66 21.65 22.71 -4.77
N LYS A 67 21.01 22.77 -3.60
CA LYS A 67 21.09 21.68 -2.59
C LYS A 67 20.56 20.35 -3.15
N LYS A 68 19.43 20.35 -3.85
CA LYS A 68 18.87 19.15 -4.50
C LYS A 68 19.80 18.60 -5.59
N VAL A 69 20.43 19.47 -6.39
CA VAL A 69 21.39 19.06 -7.43
C VAL A 69 22.68 18.51 -6.79
N THR A 70 23.23 19.16 -5.78
CA THR A 70 24.45 18.69 -5.10
C THR A 70 24.22 17.37 -4.36
N THR A 71 23.06 17.18 -3.73
CA THR A 71 22.71 15.88 -3.10
C THR A 71 22.48 14.79 -4.14
N ALA A 72 21.85 15.09 -5.28
CA ALA A 72 21.67 14.14 -6.38
C ALA A 72 23.01 13.75 -7.03
N VAL A 73 23.91 14.72 -7.26
CA VAL A 73 25.25 14.44 -7.77
C VAL A 73 26.07 13.63 -6.76
N ALA A 74 26.02 13.98 -5.48
CA ALA A 74 26.72 13.23 -4.43
C ALA A 74 26.20 11.79 -4.28
N SER A 75 24.90 11.57 -4.42
CA SER A 75 24.30 10.22 -4.42
C SER A 75 24.73 9.42 -5.65
N TRP A 76 24.71 10.04 -6.82
CA TRP A 76 25.16 9.41 -8.08
C TRP A 76 26.65 9.02 -8.02
N VAL A 77 27.52 9.91 -7.51
CA VAL A 77 28.97 9.61 -7.35
C VAL A 77 29.17 8.46 -6.36
N LYS A 78 28.44 8.45 -5.22
CA LYS A 78 28.51 7.34 -4.26
C LYS A 78 28.02 6.02 -4.87
N GLN A 79 26.99 6.05 -5.66
CA GLN A 79 26.44 4.87 -6.33
C GLN A 79 27.42 4.34 -7.40
N SER A 80 27.96 5.23 -8.24
CA SER A 80 28.96 4.88 -9.25
C SER A 80 30.24 4.29 -8.63
N ALA A 81 30.72 4.88 -7.53
CA ALA A 81 31.88 4.36 -6.80
C ALA A 81 31.64 2.96 -6.22
N ARG A 82 30.44 2.67 -5.71
CA ARG A 82 30.08 1.34 -5.22
C ARG A 82 29.99 0.30 -6.35
N VAL A 83 29.41 0.66 -7.49
CA VAL A 83 29.34 -0.21 -8.67
C VAL A 83 30.75 -0.56 -9.16
N ALA A 84 31.63 0.44 -9.24
CA ALA A 84 33.06 0.23 -9.61
C ALA A 84 33.79 -0.65 -8.59
N ALA A 85 33.57 -0.42 -7.30
CA ALA A 85 34.18 -1.25 -6.24
C ALA A 85 33.67 -2.71 -6.28
N ARG A 86 32.42 -2.96 -6.59
CA ARG A 86 31.87 -4.32 -6.80
C ARG A 86 32.51 -5.00 -8.01
N ALA A 87 32.60 -4.30 -9.13
CA ALA A 87 33.24 -4.84 -10.35
C ALA A 87 34.70 -5.20 -10.08
N ALA A 88 35.46 -4.32 -9.38
CA ALA A 88 36.82 -4.58 -8.98
C ALA A 88 36.98 -5.77 -8.03
N TYR A 89 36.10 -5.88 -7.01
CA TYR A 89 36.06 -7.03 -6.11
C TYR A 89 35.81 -8.32 -6.86
N THR A 90 34.81 -8.32 -7.74
CA THR A 90 34.40 -9.49 -8.52
C THR A 90 35.53 -9.96 -9.45
N ALA A 91 36.21 -9.02 -10.14
CA ALA A 91 37.36 -9.33 -10.96
C ALA A 91 38.53 -9.87 -10.11
N GLY A 92 38.79 -9.27 -8.94
CA GLY A 92 39.81 -9.75 -7.98
C GLY A 92 39.49 -11.17 -7.47
N ALA A 93 38.25 -11.47 -7.18
CA ALA A 93 37.80 -12.82 -6.79
C ALA A 93 38.04 -13.85 -7.93
N GLY A 94 37.83 -13.44 -9.19
CA GLY A 94 38.09 -14.27 -10.35
C GLY A 94 39.58 -14.59 -10.50
N HIS A 95 40.44 -13.60 -10.37
CA HIS A 95 41.91 -13.79 -10.36
C HIS A 95 42.35 -14.70 -9.18
N ALA A 96 41.78 -14.48 -7.99
CA ALA A 96 42.06 -15.35 -6.83
C ALA A 96 41.59 -16.79 -7.05
N SER A 97 40.45 -16.99 -7.75
CA SER A 97 39.98 -18.32 -8.15
C SER A 97 40.95 -19.01 -9.10
N TRP A 98 41.44 -18.31 -10.11
CA TRP A 98 42.45 -18.84 -11.03
C TRP A 98 43.77 -19.12 -10.32
N ALA A 99 44.23 -18.22 -9.46
CA ALA A 99 45.44 -18.42 -8.65
C ALA A 99 45.32 -19.65 -7.76
N ARG A 100 44.16 -19.86 -7.10
CA ARG A 100 43.91 -21.09 -6.31
C ARG A 100 43.98 -22.33 -7.18
N ARG A 101 43.26 -22.34 -8.33
CA ARG A 101 43.32 -23.50 -9.25
C ARG A 101 44.72 -23.78 -9.76
N ALA A 102 45.50 -22.73 -10.05
CA ALA A 102 46.87 -22.89 -10.43
C ALA A 102 47.74 -23.47 -9.30
N VAL A 103 47.56 -22.96 -8.07
CA VAL A 103 48.24 -23.52 -6.89
C VAL A 103 47.82 -24.97 -6.63
N ASP A 104 46.49 -25.28 -6.73
CA ASP A 104 45.98 -26.64 -6.57
C ASP A 104 46.53 -27.60 -7.63
N ALA A 105 46.60 -27.15 -8.89
CA ALA A 105 47.25 -27.92 -9.97
C ALA A 105 48.75 -28.09 -9.71
N LEU A 106 49.40 -27.06 -9.19
CA LEU A 106 50.81 -27.11 -8.83
C LEU A 106 51.13 -27.96 -7.59
N THR A 107 50.23 -28.01 -6.63
CA THR A 107 50.42 -28.70 -5.34
C THR A 107 49.66 -30.01 -5.20
N HIS A 108 48.95 -30.44 -6.27
CA HIS A 108 48.08 -31.61 -6.25
C HIS A 108 46.98 -31.51 -5.14
N GLY A 109 46.42 -30.33 -4.97
CA GLY A 109 45.40 -30.00 -3.94
C GLY A 109 44.29 -31.02 -3.82
N PRO A 110 43.59 -31.42 -4.91
CA PRO A 110 42.51 -32.38 -4.86
C PRO A 110 42.94 -33.73 -4.28
N VAL A 111 44.11 -34.24 -4.62
CA VAL A 111 44.64 -35.53 -4.11
C VAL A 111 45.01 -35.40 -2.63
N ARG A 112 45.59 -34.27 -2.21
CA ARG A 112 45.85 -34.02 -0.77
C ARG A 112 44.60 -33.95 0.06
N GLU A 113 43.52 -33.40 -0.47
CA GLU A 113 42.23 -33.34 0.23
C GLU A 113 41.60 -34.75 0.38
N GLN A 114 41.72 -35.60 -0.64
CA GLN A 114 41.31 -37.02 -0.54
C GLN A 114 42.11 -37.79 0.52
N VAL A 115 43.41 -37.57 0.59
CA VAL A 115 44.25 -38.13 1.66
C VAL A 115 43.81 -37.64 3.03
N ARG A 116 43.44 -36.37 3.16
CA ARG A 116 42.92 -35.79 4.41
C ARG A 116 41.56 -36.41 4.80
N LEU A 117 40.64 -36.53 3.84
CA LEU A 117 39.31 -37.11 4.06
C LEU A 117 39.40 -38.58 4.44
N ALA A 118 40.22 -39.38 3.74
CA ALA A 118 40.47 -40.77 4.06
C ALA A 118 41.06 -40.94 5.47
N ARG A 119 41.97 -40.05 5.88
CA ARG A 119 42.52 -40.02 7.24
C ARG A 119 41.47 -39.68 8.31
N LEU A 120 40.56 -38.72 8.03
CA LEU A 120 39.48 -38.36 8.95
C LEU A 120 38.41 -39.48 9.05
N ALA A 121 38.15 -40.20 7.96
CA ALA A 121 37.24 -41.33 7.92
C ALA A 121 37.79 -42.60 8.56
N GLY A 122 39.10 -42.64 8.83
CA GLY A 122 39.76 -43.82 9.38
C GLY A 122 39.91 -44.99 8.38
N ASP A 123 39.68 -44.71 7.09
CA ASP A 123 39.76 -45.69 6.01
C ASP A 123 41.22 -45.90 5.60
N ARG A 124 41.80 -47.03 6.04
CA ARG A 124 43.22 -47.36 5.82
C ARG A 124 43.54 -47.73 4.38
N GLU A 125 42.59 -48.33 3.67
CA GLU A 125 42.76 -48.77 2.29
C GLU A 125 42.77 -47.59 1.33
N ALA A 126 41.76 -46.72 1.45
CA ALA A 126 41.68 -45.45 0.70
C ALA A 126 42.87 -44.52 1.02
N LEU A 127 43.33 -44.50 2.28
CA LEU A 127 44.47 -43.70 2.67
C LEU A 127 45.77 -44.18 2.01
N ALA A 128 45.99 -45.52 1.92
CA ALA A 128 47.14 -46.09 1.24
C ALA A 128 47.12 -45.78 -0.26
N GLU A 129 45.97 -46.00 -0.92
CA GLU A 129 45.80 -45.72 -2.35
C GLU A 129 46.08 -44.25 -2.72
N TRP A 130 45.45 -43.30 -1.98
CA TRP A 130 45.63 -41.87 -2.26
C TRP A 130 47.01 -41.33 -1.91
N THR A 131 47.69 -41.91 -0.90
CA THR A 131 49.11 -41.55 -0.60
C THR A 131 50.06 -42.04 -1.66
N GLU A 132 49.88 -43.23 -2.18
CA GLU A 132 50.69 -43.78 -3.29
C GLU A 132 50.53 -42.95 -4.57
N ARG A 133 49.29 -42.58 -4.93
CA ARG A 133 49.01 -41.64 -6.05
C ARG A 133 49.65 -40.27 -5.86
N LEU A 134 49.65 -39.74 -4.63
CA LEU A 134 50.27 -38.45 -4.34
C LEU A 134 51.82 -38.53 -4.51
N VAL A 135 52.46 -39.62 -4.12
CA VAL A 135 53.91 -39.84 -4.28
C VAL A 135 54.24 -39.96 -5.77
N ALA A 136 53.53 -40.80 -6.53
CA ALA A 136 53.73 -41.00 -7.95
C ALA A 136 53.65 -39.68 -8.75
N LEU A 137 52.64 -38.81 -8.41
CA LEU A 137 52.51 -37.46 -9.04
C LEU A 137 53.63 -36.50 -8.69
N LYS A 138 54.19 -36.60 -7.48
CA LYS A 138 55.35 -35.79 -7.07
C LYS A 138 56.63 -36.22 -7.76
N ASP A 139 56.84 -37.53 -7.85
CA ASP A 139 58.05 -38.10 -8.48
C ASP A 139 58.09 -37.81 -10.00
N GLY A 140 56.97 -38.03 -10.70
CA GLY A 140 56.85 -37.67 -12.12
C GLY A 140 57.02 -36.18 -12.41
N ARG A 141 56.70 -35.30 -11.44
CA ARG A 141 56.96 -33.83 -11.57
C ARG A 141 58.42 -33.48 -11.30
N ALA A 142 59.03 -34.11 -10.30
CA ALA A 142 60.47 -33.89 -10.01
C ALA A 142 61.33 -34.31 -11.19
N GLU A 143 60.96 -35.39 -11.88
CA GLU A 143 61.63 -35.83 -13.09
C GLU A 143 61.53 -34.86 -14.25
N ARG A 144 60.32 -34.33 -14.56
CA ARG A 144 60.12 -33.29 -15.57
C ARG A 144 60.86 -32.00 -15.24
N LEU A 145 60.93 -31.59 -13.96
CA LEU A 145 61.66 -30.39 -13.54
C LEU A 145 63.17 -30.56 -13.68
N ARG A 146 63.70 -31.76 -13.52
CA ARG A 146 65.12 -32.09 -13.76
C ARG A 146 65.48 -32.06 -15.25
N GLU A 147 64.55 -32.39 -16.14
CA GLU A 147 64.76 -32.37 -17.59
C GLU A 147 64.61 -30.97 -18.21
N LEU A 148 63.89 -30.03 -17.55
CA LEU A 148 63.69 -28.66 -18.04
C LEU A 148 65.00 -27.91 -18.39
N PRO A 149 66.06 -27.92 -17.56
CA PRO A 149 67.25 -27.23 -17.90
C PRO A 149 67.97 -27.82 -19.18
N ALA A 150 67.88 -29.11 -19.34
CA ALA A 150 68.48 -29.77 -20.50
C ALA A 150 67.72 -29.46 -21.78
N THR A 151 66.38 -29.44 -21.73
CA THR A 151 65.54 -29.09 -22.89
C THR A 151 65.65 -27.60 -23.26
N LEU A 152 65.74 -26.70 -22.26
CA LEU A 152 65.98 -25.27 -22.48
C LEU A 152 67.34 -24.99 -23.10
N ILE A 153 68.43 -25.66 -22.62
CA ILE A 153 69.77 -25.53 -23.17
C ILE A 153 69.82 -26.09 -24.60
N ALA A 154 69.17 -27.22 -24.85
CA ALA A 154 69.06 -27.80 -26.19
C ALA A 154 68.27 -26.87 -27.14
N GLY A 155 67.16 -26.26 -26.69
CA GLY A 155 66.42 -25.28 -27.44
C GLY A 155 67.19 -23.99 -27.74
N LEU A 156 67.90 -23.48 -26.75
CA LEU A 156 68.81 -22.29 -26.95
C LEU A 156 69.95 -22.61 -27.91
N ARG A 157 70.55 -23.81 -27.85
CA ARG A 157 71.58 -24.24 -28.83
C ARG A 157 70.99 -24.35 -30.23
N ALA A 158 69.87 -24.95 -30.41
CA ALA A 158 69.19 -25.08 -31.69
C ALA A 158 68.85 -23.66 -32.27
N LEU A 159 68.32 -22.74 -31.45
CA LEU A 159 68.04 -21.36 -31.84
C LEU A 159 69.33 -20.64 -32.26
N PHE A 160 70.42 -20.81 -31.51
CA PHE A 160 71.70 -20.20 -31.84
C PHE A 160 72.25 -20.71 -33.16
N VAL A 161 72.17 -22.03 -33.43
CA VAL A 161 72.62 -22.62 -34.72
C VAL A 161 71.79 -22.08 -35.89
N VAL A 162 70.41 -21.99 -35.72
CA VAL A 162 69.55 -21.42 -36.74
C VAL A 162 69.89 -19.97 -37.02
N LEU A 163 70.18 -19.15 -36.01
CA LEU A 163 70.57 -17.76 -36.17
C LEU A 163 71.94 -17.62 -36.89
N CYS A 164 72.87 -18.49 -36.54
CA CYS A 164 74.21 -18.50 -37.26
C CYS A 164 74.08 -18.89 -38.72
N VAL A 165 73.24 -19.92 -39.04
CA VAL A 165 73.00 -20.32 -40.43
C VAL A 165 72.27 -19.21 -41.20
N LEU A 166 71.28 -18.57 -40.58
CA LEU A 166 70.54 -17.45 -41.18
C LEU A 166 71.50 -16.26 -41.45
N ALA A 167 72.37 -15.88 -40.49
CA ALA A 167 73.32 -14.83 -40.64
C ALA A 167 74.35 -15.15 -41.73
N GLY A 168 74.86 -16.40 -41.81
CA GLY A 168 75.74 -16.85 -42.87
C GLY A 168 75.04 -16.78 -44.25
N LEU A 169 73.82 -17.18 -44.36
CA LEU A 169 73.03 -17.14 -45.61
C LEU A 169 72.80 -15.67 -46.04
N LEU A 170 72.50 -14.78 -45.13
CA LEU A 170 72.31 -13.36 -45.41
C LEU A 170 73.61 -12.72 -45.88
N LEU A 171 74.76 -13.10 -45.30
CA LEU A 171 76.12 -12.65 -45.77
C LEU A 171 76.44 -13.16 -47.18
N VAL A 172 76.22 -14.46 -47.46
CA VAL A 172 76.46 -15.05 -48.77
C VAL A 172 75.57 -14.41 -49.83
N VAL A 173 74.30 -14.21 -49.59
CA VAL A 173 73.39 -13.55 -50.52
C VAL A 173 73.82 -12.09 -50.73
N GLY A 174 74.15 -11.39 -49.67
CA GLY A 174 74.64 -10.01 -49.75
C GLY A 174 75.91 -9.86 -50.57
N LEU A 175 76.87 -10.79 -50.38
CA LEU A 175 78.14 -10.83 -51.16
C LEU A 175 77.84 -11.15 -52.63
N TRP A 176 77.00 -12.11 -52.91
CA TRP A 176 76.61 -12.44 -54.29
C TRP A 176 75.96 -11.27 -55.01
N LEU A 177 75.02 -10.56 -54.36
CA LEU A 177 74.41 -9.34 -54.90
C LEU A 177 75.40 -8.21 -55.07
N ALA A 178 76.44 -8.07 -54.22
CA ALA A 178 77.47 -7.05 -54.35
C ALA A 178 78.38 -7.26 -55.54
N LEU A 179 78.59 -8.55 -55.98
CA LEU A 179 79.43 -8.94 -57.10
C LEU A 179 78.70 -8.98 -58.44
N THR A 180 77.34 -8.91 -58.44
CA THR A 180 76.52 -8.98 -59.66
C THR A 180 76.31 -7.59 -60.24
N PRO A 181 76.80 -7.28 -61.52
CA PRO A 181 76.55 -5.99 -62.13
C PRO A 181 75.06 -5.69 -62.34
N GLY A 182 74.60 -4.49 -61.92
CA GLY A 182 73.18 -4.07 -62.03
C GLY A 182 72.27 -4.44 -60.90
N SER A 183 72.82 -5.07 -59.83
CA SER A 183 72.12 -5.36 -58.60
C SER A 183 72.12 -4.19 -57.61
N ILE A 184 71.34 -4.32 -56.51
CA ILE A 184 71.19 -3.30 -55.45
C ILE A 184 72.49 -3.03 -54.67
N GLY A 185 73.55 -3.77 -54.92
CA GLY A 185 74.85 -3.60 -54.24
C GLY A 185 74.80 -3.94 -52.70
N TRP A 186 75.99 -3.93 -52.09
CA TRP A 186 76.16 -4.26 -50.69
C TRP A 186 75.40 -3.34 -49.73
N SER A 187 75.45 -2.03 -49.99
CA SER A 187 74.77 -1.04 -49.14
C SER A 187 73.21 -1.13 -49.27
N GLY A 188 72.71 -1.38 -50.48
CA GLY A 188 71.32 -1.57 -50.81
C GLY A 188 70.72 -2.84 -50.10
N TRP A 189 71.54 -3.93 -50.10
CA TRP A 189 71.13 -5.17 -49.41
C TRP A 189 70.99 -4.97 -47.91
N TRP A 190 71.89 -4.34 -47.24
CA TRP A 190 71.79 -4.07 -45.82
C TRP A 190 70.74 -3.05 -45.52
N SER A 191 70.49 -2.10 -46.40
CA SER A 191 69.35 -1.18 -46.28
C SER A 191 67.97 -1.97 -46.37
N LEU A 192 67.88 -2.90 -47.29
CA LEU A 192 66.66 -3.77 -47.39
C LEU A 192 66.45 -4.61 -46.15
N ILE A 193 67.51 -5.27 -45.64
CA ILE A 193 67.47 -6.04 -44.42
C ILE A 193 67.05 -5.15 -43.24
N LYS A 194 67.63 -3.95 -43.15
CA LYS A 194 67.24 -3.00 -42.11
C LYS A 194 65.77 -2.63 -42.21
N HIS A 195 65.20 -2.34 -43.38
CA HIS A 195 63.79 -2.04 -43.56
C HIS A 195 62.93 -3.21 -43.20
N ILE A 196 63.29 -4.45 -43.52
CA ILE A 196 62.58 -5.67 -43.15
C ILE A 196 62.61 -5.84 -41.62
N LEU A 197 63.75 -5.62 -40.97
CA LEU A 197 63.89 -5.74 -39.52
C LEU A 197 63.07 -4.64 -38.80
N ASP A 198 63.14 -3.39 -39.29
CA ASP A 198 62.34 -2.29 -38.76
C ASP A 198 60.81 -2.56 -38.93
N GLY A 199 60.41 -3.11 -40.08
CA GLY A 199 59.04 -3.56 -40.33
C GLY A 199 58.60 -4.67 -39.37
N MET A 200 59.47 -5.67 -39.14
CA MET A 200 59.17 -6.74 -38.17
C MET A 200 59.13 -6.22 -36.74
N LEU A 201 60.02 -5.33 -36.33
CA LEU A 201 59.98 -4.67 -35.02
C LEU A 201 58.73 -3.82 -34.84
N THR A 202 58.30 -3.11 -35.89
CA THR A 202 57.06 -2.33 -35.87
C THR A 202 55.85 -3.25 -35.76
N ALA A 203 55.80 -4.32 -36.56
CA ALA A 203 54.73 -5.32 -36.49
C ALA A 203 54.68 -5.99 -35.09
N LEU A 204 55.85 -6.31 -34.51
CA LEU A 204 55.90 -6.86 -33.15
C LEU A 204 55.44 -5.84 -32.11
N SER A 205 55.82 -4.58 -32.23
CA SER A 205 55.38 -3.53 -31.31
C SER A 205 53.85 -3.32 -31.40
N VAL A 206 53.29 -3.31 -32.60
CA VAL A 206 51.83 -3.24 -32.81
C VAL A 206 51.14 -4.48 -32.22
N ALA A 207 51.68 -5.69 -32.42
CA ALA A 207 51.13 -6.91 -31.83
C ALA A 207 51.20 -6.86 -30.30
N VAL A 208 52.30 -6.42 -29.71
CA VAL A 208 52.43 -6.23 -28.24
C VAL A 208 51.43 -5.18 -27.75
N CYS A 209 51.29 -4.05 -28.44
CA CYS A 209 50.29 -3.05 -28.11
C CYS A 209 48.86 -3.63 -28.21
N ALA A 210 48.54 -4.37 -29.27
CA ALA A 210 47.21 -5.01 -29.42
C ALA A 210 46.94 -6.01 -28.30
N VAL A 211 47.91 -6.80 -27.88
CA VAL A 211 47.80 -7.74 -26.72
C VAL A 211 47.62 -6.98 -25.40
N LEU A 212 48.38 -5.90 -25.20
CA LEU A 212 48.23 -5.09 -23.97
C LEU A 212 46.93 -4.32 -23.94
N TRP A 213 46.50 -3.68 -25.03
CA TRP A 213 45.30 -2.85 -25.07
C TRP A 213 44.01 -3.68 -25.26
N GLY A 214 44.05 -4.81 -25.92
CA GLY A 214 42.91 -5.72 -26.12
C GLY A 214 42.88 -6.90 -25.13
N GLY A 215 44.05 -7.51 -24.88
CA GLY A 215 44.16 -8.69 -24.06
C GLY A 215 43.97 -8.43 -22.56
N LEU A 216 44.52 -7.32 -22.03
CA LEU A 216 44.31 -6.95 -20.61
C LEU A 216 42.86 -6.70 -20.28
N PRO A 217 42.09 -5.87 -21.02
CA PRO A 217 40.65 -5.73 -20.76
C PRO A 217 39.88 -7.05 -20.92
N ALA A 218 40.22 -7.87 -21.91
CA ALA A 218 39.60 -9.18 -22.10
C ALA A 218 39.86 -10.11 -20.91
N LEU A 219 41.09 -10.09 -20.38
CA LEU A 219 41.46 -10.88 -19.20
C LEU A 219 40.73 -10.41 -17.93
N VAL A 220 40.62 -9.09 -17.75
CA VAL A 220 39.82 -8.52 -16.64
C VAL A 220 38.33 -8.90 -16.78
N MET A 221 37.79 -8.85 -17.98
CA MET A 221 36.41 -9.26 -18.25
C MET A 221 36.19 -10.75 -18.01
N ALA A 222 37.13 -11.60 -18.43
CA ALA A 222 37.08 -13.02 -18.16
C ALA A 222 37.18 -13.32 -16.64
N ALA A 223 38.08 -12.63 -15.94
CA ALA A 223 38.20 -12.71 -14.48
C ALA A 223 36.91 -12.23 -13.77
N TRP A 224 36.32 -11.15 -14.25
CA TRP A 224 35.03 -10.67 -13.73
C TRP A 224 33.90 -11.71 -13.92
N ARG A 225 33.84 -12.31 -15.12
CA ARG A 225 32.86 -13.39 -15.40
C ARG A 225 33.08 -14.62 -14.48
N GLU A 226 34.32 -14.99 -14.26
CA GLU A 226 34.68 -16.09 -13.34
C GLU A 226 34.39 -15.74 -11.88
N GLY A 227 34.69 -14.51 -11.46
CA GLY A 227 34.48 -14.03 -10.11
C GLY A 227 32.98 -13.99 -9.73
N ARG A 228 32.11 -13.71 -10.69
CA ARG A 228 30.65 -13.80 -10.50
C ARG A 228 30.17 -15.22 -10.14
N ARG A 229 30.91 -16.25 -10.51
CA ARG A 229 30.64 -17.66 -10.16
C ARG A 229 31.33 -18.08 -8.87
N ALA A 230 32.44 -17.45 -8.52
CA ALA A 230 33.33 -17.90 -7.46
C ALA A 230 33.08 -17.23 -6.09
N ALA A 231 32.56 -16.00 -6.06
CA ALA A 231 32.35 -15.26 -4.81
C ALA A 231 31.28 -14.18 -4.95
N GLN A 232 30.44 -14.03 -3.92
CA GLN A 232 29.54 -12.89 -3.80
C GLN A 232 30.28 -11.70 -3.17
N PRO A 233 30.03 -10.45 -3.63
CA PRO A 233 30.61 -9.26 -3.03
C PRO A 233 30.19 -9.13 -1.56
N PRO A 234 31.06 -8.61 -0.68
CA PRO A 234 30.72 -8.40 0.72
C PRO A 234 29.55 -7.44 0.91
N ARG A 235 28.69 -7.69 1.91
CA ARG A 235 27.47 -6.90 2.21
C ARG A 235 27.72 -5.40 2.38
N TRP A 236 28.91 -4.97 2.83
CA TRP A 236 29.22 -3.55 3.00
C TRP A 236 29.35 -2.78 1.69
N LEU A 237 29.51 -3.46 0.55
CA LEU A 237 29.52 -2.85 -0.79
C LEU A 237 28.13 -2.52 -1.34
N PHE A 238 27.05 -3.02 -0.70
CA PHE A 238 25.69 -2.74 -1.10
C PHE A 238 25.12 -1.53 -0.35
N SER A 239 24.24 -0.75 -0.99
CA SER A 239 23.49 0.31 -0.31
C SER A 239 22.55 -0.29 0.73
N PRO A 240 22.08 0.49 1.72
CA PRO A 240 21.05 0.01 2.66
C PRO A 240 19.81 -0.53 1.94
N ASP A 241 19.39 0.13 0.85
CA ASP A 241 18.22 -0.27 0.06
C ASP A 241 18.47 -1.57 -0.73
N GLU A 242 19.67 -1.73 -1.32
CA GLU A 242 20.06 -2.95 -2.01
C GLU A 242 20.27 -4.12 -1.03
N ARG A 243 20.77 -3.87 0.19
CA ARG A 243 20.86 -4.89 1.25
C ARG A 243 19.49 -5.36 1.69
N ALA A 244 18.50 -4.46 1.72
CA ALA A 244 17.12 -4.80 2.01
C ALA A 244 16.47 -5.66 0.91
N GLN A 245 16.85 -5.44 -0.36
CA GLN A 245 16.38 -6.23 -1.51
C GLN A 245 17.09 -7.59 -1.64
N GLU A 246 18.35 -7.68 -1.25
CA GLU A 246 19.19 -8.90 -1.38
C GLU A 246 18.99 -9.93 -0.26
N ASP A 247 18.23 -9.57 0.79
CA ASP A 247 17.89 -10.49 1.87
C ASP A 247 16.89 -11.54 1.39
N ALA A 248 17.45 -12.53 0.73
CA ALA A 248 16.88 -13.80 0.32
C ALA A 248 15.54 -13.69 -0.43
N GLU A 249 15.62 -13.78 -1.74
CA GLU A 249 14.48 -14.17 -2.58
C GLU A 249 13.80 -15.38 -1.95
N ILE A 250 12.53 -15.24 -1.61
CA ILE A 250 11.74 -16.28 -0.94
C ILE A 250 11.35 -17.32 -2.00
N THR A 251 12.24 -18.27 -2.24
CA THR A 251 12.03 -19.36 -3.19
C THR A 251 11.31 -20.55 -2.56
N ALA A 252 10.84 -21.49 -3.38
CA ALA A 252 10.24 -22.73 -2.92
C ALA A 252 11.16 -23.52 -1.98
N ASP A 253 12.46 -23.54 -2.27
CA ASP A 253 13.45 -24.22 -1.43
C ASP A 253 13.61 -23.56 -0.07
N VAL A 254 13.63 -22.23 -0.02
CA VAL A 254 13.71 -21.46 1.23
C VAL A 254 12.47 -21.70 2.08
N ILE A 255 11.27 -21.66 1.48
CA ILE A 255 10.01 -21.96 2.17
C ILE A 255 9.98 -23.39 2.69
N THR A 256 10.37 -24.37 1.85
CA THR A 256 10.44 -25.78 2.25
C THR A 256 11.42 -25.99 3.40
N ALA A 257 12.60 -25.36 3.34
CA ALA A 257 13.58 -25.40 4.42
C ALA A 257 13.04 -24.77 5.71
N ALA A 258 12.36 -23.64 5.61
CA ALA A 258 11.75 -22.96 6.75
C ALA A 258 10.64 -23.81 7.39
N LEU A 259 9.76 -24.41 6.58
CA LEU A 259 8.68 -25.30 7.04
C LEU A 259 9.20 -26.57 7.71
N ARG A 260 10.36 -27.07 7.31
CA ARG A 260 11.01 -28.23 7.95
C ARG A 260 11.29 -28.03 9.44
N HIS A 261 11.51 -26.76 9.84
CA HIS A 261 11.94 -26.41 11.20
C HIS A 261 10.85 -25.74 12.06
N VAL A 262 9.55 -25.78 11.66
CA VAL A 262 8.44 -25.20 12.44
C VAL A 262 7.99 -26.06 13.62
N LYS A 263 8.71 -27.14 13.94
CA LYS A 263 8.40 -28.05 15.05
C LYS A 263 7.00 -28.70 14.96
N ILE A 264 6.60 -29.16 13.78
CA ILE A 264 5.43 -30.01 13.54
C ILE A 264 5.99 -31.39 13.20
N PRO A 265 5.88 -32.42 14.11
CA PRO A 265 6.60 -33.69 13.95
C PRO A 265 6.28 -34.41 12.64
N ALA A 266 5.02 -34.43 12.20
CA ALA A 266 4.61 -35.07 10.95
C ALA A 266 5.24 -34.39 9.73
N LEU A 267 5.24 -33.07 9.68
CA LEU A 267 5.84 -32.28 8.61
C LEU A 267 7.36 -32.44 8.57
N THR A 268 8.01 -32.32 9.74
CA THR A 268 9.46 -32.46 9.84
C THR A 268 9.89 -33.88 9.39
N ARG A 269 9.21 -34.95 9.83
CA ARG A 269 9.51 -36.33 9.42
C ARG A 269 9.35 -36.51 7.91
N TYR A 270 8.24 -36.00 7.33
CA TYR A 270 8.01 -36.08 5.89
C TYR A 270 9.13 -35.40 5.09
N LEU A 271 9.51 -34.18 5.45
CA LEU A 271 10.54 -33.42 4.74
C LEU A 271 11.97 -33.96 4.97
N THR A 272 12.25 -34.58 6.12
CA THR A 272 13.55 -35.19 6.36
C THR A 272 13.71 -36.56 5.69
N SER A 273 12.61 -37.27 5.41
CA SER A 273 12.63 -38.51 4.65
C SER A 273 12.68 -38.32 3.12
N GLY A 274 12.89 -37.07 2.65
CA GLY A 274 12.96 -36.79 1.22
C GLY A 274 11.60 -36.45 0.57
N GLY A 275 10.55 -36.26 1.37
CA GLY A 275 9.25 -35.81 0.87
C GLY A 275 9.32 -34.40 0.25
N VAL A 276 8.61 -34.20 -0.86
CA VAL A 276 8.54 -32.96 -1.60
C VAL A 276 7.19 -32.32 -1.37
N LEU A 277 7.16 -31.01 -1.11
CA LEU A 277 5.92 -30.23 -1.00
C LEU A 277 5.38 -29.90 -2.40
N GLU A 278 4.07 -30.04 -2.55
CA GLU A 278 3.36 -29.61 -3.75
C GLU A 278 3.04 -28.12 -3.63
N TYR A 279 3.57 -27.30 -4.54
CA TYR A 279 3.23 -25.91 -4.66
C TYR A 279 2.04 -25.76 -5.61
N VAL A 280 0.85 -25.54 -5.07
CA VAL A 280 -0.38 -25.26 -5.85
C VAL A 280 -0.19 -23.97 -6.64
N ILE A 281 0.41 -22.95 -6.00
CA ILE A 281 0.91 -21.75 -6.63
C ILE A 281 2.38 -21.63 -6.26
N THR A 282 3.25 -21.66 -7.26
CA THR A 282 4.69 -21.47 -7.07
C THR A 282 4.96 -20.06 -6.53
N PRO A 283 6.02 -19.89 -5.71
CA PRO A 283 6.40 -18.56 -5.22
C PRO A 283 6.52 -17.55 -6.36
N ARG A 284 5.80 -16.46 -6.24
CA ARG A 284 5.77 -15.35 -7.21
C ARG A 284 5.76 -14.02 -6.48
N GLU A 285 6.35 -13.01 -7.08
CA GLU A 285 6.30 -11.65 -6.57
C GLU A 285 4.86 -11.11 -6.62
N GLN A 286 4.39 -10.56 -5.51
CA GLN A 286 3.09 -9.92 -5.39
C GLN A 286 3.11 -8.83 -4.33
N GLY A 287 2.94 -7.58 -4.73
CA GLY A 287 2.72 -6.44 -3.84
C GLY A 287 3.85 -6.15 -2.84
N GLY A 288 5.12 -6.28 -3.25
CA GLY A 288 6.27 -6.05 -2.37
C GLY A 288 6.54 -7.19 -1.40
N GLY A 289 6.26 -8.41 -1.84
CA GLY A 289 6.56 -9.65 -1.16
C GLY A 289 6.35 -10.85 -2.07
N THR A 290 6.53 -12.03 -1.52
CA THR A 290 6.37 -13.31 -2.23
C THR A 290 5.11 -14.01 -1.77
N TYR A 291 4.24 -14.33 -2.72
CA TYR A 291 3.01 -15.12 -2.51
C TYR A 291 3.17 -16.55 -3.01
N THR A 292 2.64 -17.50 -2.25
CA THR A 292 2.60 -18.92 -2.64
C THR A 292 1.46 -19.66 -1.96
N GLN A 293 0.99 -20.73 -2.58
CA GLN A 293 0.13 -21.74 -1.94
C GLN A 293 0.82 -23.08 -1.89
N VAL A 294 0.92 -23.65 -0.70
CA VAL A 294 1.63 -24.89 -0.45
C VAL A 294 0.67 -25.94 0.10
N ARG A 295 0.58 -27.10 -0.55
CA ARG A 295 -0.15 -28.24 -0.01
C ARG A 295 0.72 -29.03 0.97
N LEU A 296 0.28 -29.10 2.20
CA LEU A 296 0.95 -29.84 3.28
C LEU A 296 0.71 -31.35 3.15
N PRO A 297 1.63 -32.19 3.67
CA PRO A 297 1.47 -33.62 3.62
C PRO A 297 0.27 -34.10 4.46
N MET A 298 -0.16 -35.35 4.24
CA MET A 298 -1.19 -35.99 5.06
C MET A 298 -0.82 -35.95 6.55
N GLY A 299 -1.83 -35.69 7.39
CA GLY A 299 -1.64 -35.59 8.84
C GLY A 299 -1.16 -34.24 9.33
N VAL A 300 -1.08 -33.21 8.44
CA VAL A 300 -0.79 -31.82 8.79
C VAL A 300 -1.81 -30.90 8.16
N THR A 301 -2.35 -29.97 8.94
CA THR A 301 -3.30 -28.97 8.45
C THR A 301 -2.69 -27.58 8.45
N ALA A 302 -3.15 -26.69 7.55
CA ALA A 302 -2.73 -25.29 7.54
C ALA A 302 -3.05 -24.60 8.87
N ALA A 303 -4.14 -24.97 9.53
CA ALA A 303 -4.54 -24.41 10.83
C ALA A 303 -3.47 -24.58 11.92
N GLU A 304 -2.70 -25.67 11.89
CA GLU A 304 -1.62 -25.91 12.86
C GLU A 304 -0.49 -24.89 12.73
N LEU A 305 -0.28 -24.32 11.52
CA LEU A 305 0.74 -23.33 11.24
C LEU A 305 0.30 -21.91 11.63
N LEU A 306 -0.99 -21.66 11.85
CA LEU A 306 -1.52 -20.33 12.15
C LEU A 306 -1.33 -19.92 13.62
N SER A 307 -0.88 -20.82 14.51
CA SER A 307 -0.61 -20.45 15.89
C SER A 307 0.54 -19.44 15.98
N SER A 308 0.45 -18.47 16.89
CA SER A 308 1.45 -17.39 17.02
C SER A 308 2.88 -17.92 17.12
N ALA A 309 3.08 -18.95 17.94
CA ALA A 309 4.40 -19.55 18.15
C ALA A 309 4.96 -20.21 16.87
N LYS A 310 4.10 -20.81 16.04
CA LYS A 310 4.54 -21.43 14.76
C LYS A 310 4.84 -20.37 13.70
N VAL A 311 4.04 -19.32 13.63
CA VAL A 311 4.29 -18.20 12.71
C VAL A 311 5.58 -17.48 13.08
N GLU A 312 5.86 -17.29 14.36
CA GLU A 312 7.13 -16.70 14.83
C GLU A 312 8.33 -17.57 14.45
N LEU A 313 8.23 -18.88 14.64
CA LEU A 313 9.26 -19.83 14.18
C LEU A 313 9.45 -19.79 12.67
N LEU A 314 8.34 -19.76 11.91
CA LEU A 314 8.38 -19.66 10.45
C LEU A 314 9.05 -18.37 10.01
N ALA A 315 8.70 -17.25 10.62
CA ALA A 315 9.31 -15.95 10.34
C ALA A 315 10.82 -15.95 10.63
N GLY A 316 11.23 -16.47 11.81
CA GLY A 316 12.64 -16.62 12.15
C GLY A 316 13.39 -17.50 11.16
N ASN A 317 12.79 -18.63 10.71
CA ASN A 317 13.39 -19.54 9.73
C ASN A 317 13.49 -18.91 8.32
N LEU A 318 12.58 -17.98 7.97
CA LEU A 318 12.62 -17.21 6.73
C LEU A 318 13.53 -15.97 6.81
N GLY A 319 14.11 -15.68 7.99
CA GLY A 319 14.89 -14.47 8.22
C GLY A 319 14.05 -13.19 8.11
N ARG A 320 12.78 -13.28 8.49
CA ARG A 320 11.79 -12.18 8.46
C ARG A 320 11.30 -11.86 9.87
N HIS A 321 10.77 -10.65 10.05
CA HIS A 321 10.04 -10.31 11.26
C HIS A 321 8.66 -10.98 11.28
N ARG A 322 8.10 -11.17 12.47
CA ARG A 322 6.78 -11.79 12.64
C ARG A 322 5.68 -11.10 11.80
N HIS A 323 5.71 -9.78 11.74
CA HIS A 323 4.74 -8.95 11.00
C HIS A 323 4.95 -8.98 9.46
N GLU A 324 6.03 -9.59 8.98
CA GLU A 324 6.34 -9.75 7.55
C GLU A 324 5.88 -11.12 7.00
N VAL A 325 5.37 -12.02 7.84
CA VAL A 325 4.98 -13.38 7.44
C VAL A 325 3.51 -13.61 7.75
N TRP A 326 2.73 -13.84 6.71
CA TRP A 326 1.27 -13.92 6.74
C TRP A 326 0.79 -15.27 6.21
N PRO A 327 0.79 -16.33 7.03
CA PRO A 327 0.12 -17.58 6.68
C PRO A 327 -1.38 -17.40 6.89
N GLN A 328 -2.17 -17.89 5.95
CA GLN A 328 -3.62 -17.84 5.98
C GLN A 328 -4.20 -19.18 5.52
N ARG A 329 -5.47 -19.38 5.75
CA ARG A 329 -6.27 -20.46 5.21
C ARG A 329 -7.50 -19.90 4.55
N GLU A 330 -7.68 -20.14 3.29
CA GLU A 330 -8.92 -19.84 2.60
C GLU A 330 -10.04 -20.81 3.05
N LYS A 331 -11.25 -20.29 3.17
CA LYS A 331 -12.40 -21.03 3.71
C LYS A 331 -12.83 -22.19 2.81
N ASP A 332 -12.69 -22.01 1.50
CA ASP A 332 -13.21 -22.94 0.48
C ASP A 332 -12.13 -23.83 -0.15
N THR A 333 -10.93 -23.88 0.47
CA THR A 333 -9.82 -24.71 0.01
C THR A 333 -9.61 -25.95 0.91
N ASP A 334 -8.87 -26.94 0.37
CA ASP A 334 -8.42 -28.12 1.15
C ASP A 334 -7.73 -27.66 2.45
N ALA A 335 -8.11 -28.26 3.58
CA ALA A 335 -7.55 -27.93 4.90
C ALA A 335 -6.03 -28.03 4.99
N ARG A 336 -5.40 -28.72 4.05
CA ARG A 336 -3.94 -28.87 3.93
C ARG A 336 -3.29 -27.77 3.08
N VAL A 337 -4.05 -26.92 2.39
CA VAL A 337 -3.47 -25.83 1.60
C VAL A 337 -3.20 -24.65 2.51
N LEU A 338 -1.91 -24.32 2.63
CA LEU A 338 -1.42 -23.13 3.30
C LEU A 338 -1.27 -22.01 2.26
N ASP A 339 -2.01 -20.96 2.43
CA ASP A 339 -1.80 -19.69 1.74
C ASP A 339 -0.74 -18.91 2.52
N LEU A 340 0.35 -18.54 1.88
CA LEU A 340 1.47 -17.86 2.52
C LEU A 340 1.91 -16.65 1.71
N TRP A 341 1.88 -15.49 2.33
CA TRP A 341 2.53 -14.30 1.81
C TRP A 341 3.64 -13.85 2.76
N VAL A 342 4.80 -13.56 2.19
CA VAL A 342 6.01 -13.14 2.90
C VAL A 342 6.45 -11.79 2.34
N ALA A 343 6.39 -10.75 3.15
CA ALA A 343 6.81 -9.41 2.76
C ALA A 343 8.32 -9.35 2.48
N ASP A 344 8.71 -8.51 1.53
CA ASP A 344 10.09 -8.09 1.41
C ASP A 344 10.47 -7.21 2.60
N LYS A 345 11.70 -7.31 3.07
CA LYS A 345 12.16 -6.54 4.23
C LYS A 345 11.94 -5.05 4.03
N GLY A 346 11.31 -4.42 5.01
CA GLY A 346 11.05 -2.99 5.02
C GLY A 346 9.88 -2.54 4.12
N THR A 347 9.18 -3.44 3.43
CA THR A 347 7.96 -3.07 2.69
C THR A 347 6.92 -2.46 3.60
N MET A 348 6.82 -2.98 4.83
CA MET A 348 5.94 -2.47 5.87
C MET A 348 6.35 -1.10 6.43
N ASP A 349 7.59 -0.68 6.22
CA ASP A 349 8.10 0.60 6.69
C ASP A 349 7.87 1.73 5.65
N LYS A 350 7.44 1.38 4.43
CA LYS A 350 7.11 2.37 3.40
C LYS A 350 5.76 3.03 3.73
N PRO A 351 5.61 4.35 3.56
CA PRO A 351 4.32 5.00 3.75
C PRO A 351 3.29 4.47 2.74
N ALA A 352 2.00 4.52 3.12
CA ALA A 352 0.92 4.26 2.18
C ALA A 352 1.01 5.23 0.98
N PRO A 353 0.54 4.82 -0.21
CA PRO A 353 0.45 5.73 -1.35
C PRO A 353 -0.35 6.98 -1.01
N PRO A 354 -0.14 8.11 -1.71
CA PRO A 354 -0.99 9.30 -1.57
C PRO A 354 -2.47 8.94 -1.73
N TRP A 355 -3.33 9.63 -1.00
CA TRP A 355 -4.77 9.41 -1.10
C TRP A 355 -5.28 9.85 -2.49
N PRO A 356 -5.99 8.99 -3.24
CA PRO A 356 -6.45 9.31 -4.60
C PRO A 356 -7.33 10.56 -4.68
N LEU A 357 -8.13 10.84 -3.64
CA LEU A 357 -8.99 12.01 -3.56
C LEU A 357 -8.31 13.25 -2.93
N LEU A 358 -6.98 13.26 -2.80
CA LEU A 358 -6.27 14.35 -2.14
C LEU A 358 -6.39 15.67 -2.90
N HIS A 359 -6.21 15.65 -4.22
CA HIS A 359 -6.15 16.86 -5.04
C HIS A 359 -7.40 17.07 -5.89
N ASP A 360 -8.01 16.01 -6.36
CA ASP A 360 -9.15 16.04 -7.28
C ASP A 360 -10.23 15.05 -6.87
N GLY A 361 -11.42 15.19 -7.46
CA GLY A 361 -12.54 14.28 -7.32
C GLY A 361 -13.67 14.82 -6.45
N GLU A 362 -14.86 14.35 -6.76
CA GLU A 362 -16.11 14.46 -6.01
C GLU A 362 -16.54 13.05 -5.64
N VAL A 363 -17.40 12.90 -4.67
CA VAL A 363 -17.91 11.61 -4.21
C VAL A 363 -19.43 11.58 -4.32
N ASP A 364 -19.96 10.47 -4.76
CA ASP A 364 -21.36 10.11 -4.63
C ASP A 364 -21.45 8.82 -3.80
N VAL A 365 -21.81 8.94 -2.53
CA VAL A 365 -21.81 7.82 -1.58
C VAL A 365 -22.70 6.65 -1.98
N PHE A 366 -23.63 6.83 -2.93
CA PHE A 366 -24.47 5.78 -3.48
C PHE A 366 -23.81 4.97 -4.59
N ARG A 367 -22.82 5.54 -5.26
CA ARG A 367 -22.14 4.95 -6.42
C ARG A 367 -20.68 4.63 -6.15
N ASP A 368 -20.03 5.49 -5.39
CA ASP A 368 -18.59 5.45 -5.21
C ASP A 368 -18.21 4.76 -3.91
N ARG A 369 -17.14 4.01 -3.97
CA ARG A 369 -16.45 3.50 -2.78
C ARG A 369 -15.30 4.43 -2.47
N LEU A 370 -15.12 4.76 -1.20
CA LEU A 370 -14.01 5.61 -0.78
C LEU A 370 -12.69 4.82 -0.83
N PRO A 371 -11.66 5.34 -1.51
CA PRO A 371 -10.33 4.77 -1.43
C PRO A 371 -9.82 4.94 0.01
N TRP A 372 -9.63 3.82 0.69
CA TRP A 372 -9.32 3.82 2.12
C TRP A 372 -7.86 3.54 2.41
N GLY A 373 -7.23 2.67 1.64
CA GLY A 373 -5.83 2.29 1.84
C GLY A 373 -5.40 1.18 0.91
N VAL A 374 -4.33 0.51 1.29
CA VAL A 374 -3.81 -0.64 0.57
C VAL A 374 -3.64 -1.81 1.53
N THR A 375 -3.83 -3.03 1.02
CA THR A 375 -3.47 -4.25 1.74
C THR A 375 -1.95 -4.32 1.89
N MET A 376 -1.49 -5.30 2.67
CA MET A 376 -0.08 -5.64 2.77
C MET A 376 0.51 -6.05 1.42
N ARG A 377 -0.32 -6.52 0.48
CA ARG A 377 0.03 -6.91 -0.88
C ARG A 377 -0.02 -5.74 -1.88
N ALA A 378 -0.12 -4.49 -1.38
CA ALA A 378 -0.30 -3.27 -2.16
C ALA A 378 -1.57 -3.24 -3.05
N GLU A 379 -2.56 -4.08 -2.75
CA GLU A 379 -3.87 -4.05 -3.41
C GLU A 379 -4.70 -2.91 -2.81
N GLN A 380 -5.33 -2.12 -3.67
CA GLN A 380 -6.18 -1.02 -3.23
C GLN A 380 -7.41 -1.57 -2.48
N ILE A 381 -7.69 -1.01 -1.31
CA ILE A 381 -8.91 -1.26 -0.56
C ILE A 381 -9.81 -0.04 -0.63
N THR A 382 -11.04 -0.28 -1.02
CA THR A 382 -12.11 0.71 -1.06
C THR A 382 -13.23 0.32 -0.11
N VAL A 383 -13.96 1.30 0.41
CA VAL A 383 -15.06 1.06 1.34
C VAL A 383 -16.32 1.79 0.92
N GLY A 384 -17.41 1.07 0.83
CA GLY A 384 -18.75 1.65 0.71
C GLY A 384 -19.21 2.17 2.06
N MET A 385 -19.75 3.36 2.10
CA MET A 385 -20.13 4.01 3.36
C MET A 385 -21.62 3.87 3.69
N LEU A 386 -22.46 3.54 2.71
CA LEU A 386 -23.90 3.40 2.94
C LEU A 386 -24.24 2.14 3.73
N GLN A 387 -25.30 2.25 4.53
CA GLN A 387 -25.91 1.17 5.29
C GLN A 387 -24.94 0.45 6.26
N LYS A 388 -23.95 1.14 6.77
CA LYS A 388 -22.94 0.58 7.68
C LYS A 388 -22.72 1.47 8.89
N HIS A 389 -22.68 0.84 10.05
CA HIS A 389 -22.19 1.46 11.28
C HIS A 389 -20.77 0.96 11.54
N TRP A 390 -19.92 1.81 12.09
CA TRP A 390 -18.50 1.53 12.27
C TRP A 390 -18.08 1.61 13.72
N LEU A 391 -17.17 0.73 14.10
CA LEU A 391 -16.45 0.79 15.36
C LEU A 391 -14.93 0.74 15.07
N ILE A 392 -14.21 1.74 15.57
CA ILE A 392 -12.74 1.83 15.41
C ILE A 392 -12.12 1.87 16.81
N GLY A 393 -11.23 0.92 17.10
CA GLY A 393 -10.51 0.86 18.37
C GLY A 393 -9.00 0.93 18.19
N ALA A 394 -8.31 1.61 19.10
CA ALA A 394 -6.85 1.73 19.08
C ALA A 394 -6.30 2.13 20.44
N THR A 395 -5.03 1.83 20.72
CA THR A 395 -4.30 2.55 21.77
C THR A 395 -3.95 3.98 21.32
N SER A 396 -3.58 4.84 22.24
CA SER A 396 -3.20 6.23 21.96
C SER A 396 -2.04 6.30 20.96
N LYS A 397 -2.01 7.34 20.13
CA LYS A 397 -0.96 7.64 19.13
C LYS A 397 -0.78 6.59 18.02
N GLN A 398 -1.77 5.74 17.76
CA GLN A 398 -1.74 4.78 16.66
C GLN A 398 -2.41 5.27 15.38
N GLY A 399 -2.88 6.51 15.32
CA GLY A 399 -3.50 7.11 14.14
C GLY A 399 -5.02 6.92 14.05
N LYS A 400 -5.72 6.57 15.14
CA LYS A 400 -7.18 6.38 15.20
C LYS A 400 -7.95 7.55 14.58
N SER A 401 -7.73 8.77 15.09
CA SER A 401 -8.42 9.98 14.58
C SER A 401 -8.05 10.27 13.12
N THR A 402 -6.83 9.94 12.68
CA THR A 402 -6.42 10.08 11.27
C THR A 402 -7.18 9.13 10.36
N VAL A 403 -7.37 7.87 10.77
CA VAL A 403 -8.13 6.87 10.01
C VAL A 403 -9.61 7.25 9.94
N LEU A 404 -10.19 7.68 11.05
CA LEU A 404 -11.59 8.15 11.08
C LEU A 404 -11.76 9.40 10.23
N ARG A 405 -10.85 10.37 10.37
CA ARG A 405 -10.85 11.63 9.60
C ARG A 405 -10.76 11.40 8.08
N LEU A 406 -10.02 10.39 7.64
CA LEU A 406 -9.94 10.02 6.22
C LEU A 406 -11.32 9.66 5.64
N LEU A 407 -12.13 8.91 6.39
CA LEU A 407 -13.50 8.58 5.98
C LEU A 407 -14.38 9.82 5.93
N VAL A 408 -14.27 10.71 6.94
CA VAL A 408 -15.04 11.97 6.99
C VAL A 408 -14.66 12.90 5.84
N LEU A 409 -13.39 12.99 5.50
CA LEU A 409 -12.92 13.77 4.33
C LEU A 409 -13.52 13.25 3.02
N GLY A 410 -13.57 11.92 2.84
CA GLY A 410 -14.23 11.34 1.69
C GLY A 410 -15.71 11.66 1.61
N LEU A 411 -16.42 11.54 2.73
CA LEU A 411 -17.84 11.90 2.83
C LEU A 411 -18.11 13.39 2.67
N ALA A 412 -17.19 14.24 3.09
CA ALA A 412 -17.31 15.70 2.92
C ALA A 412 -17.36 16.13 1.45
N LEU A 413 -16.77 15.33 0.54
CA LEU A 413 -16.77 15.57 -0.90
C LEU A 413 -18.10 15.24 -1.59
N ASP A 414 -19.06 14.60 -0.89
CA ASP A 414 -20.44 14.48 -1.37
C ASP A 414 -21.28 15.66 -0.83
N PRO A 415 -21.77 16.57 -1.70
CA PRO A 415 -22.52 17.73 -1.25
C PRO A 415 -23.90 17.38 -0.65
N THR A 416 -24.36 16.14 -0.79
CA THR A 416 -25.64 15.69 -0.26
C THR A 416 -25.53 15.02 1.11
N VAL A 417 -24.33 14.78 1.60
CA VAL A 417 -24.08 14.17 2.91
C VAL A 417 -24.18 15.24 4.01
N GLU A 418 -24.86 14.90 5.08
CA GLU A 418 -24.90 15.69 6.30
C GLU A 418 -23.97 15.10 7.34
N LEU A 419 -23.11 15.94 7.94
CA LEU A 419 -22.06 15.53 8.87
C LEU A 419 -22.31 16.11 10.27
N HIS A 420 -22.38 15.26 11.27
CA HIS A 420 -22.42 15.59 12.69
C HIS A 420 -21.20 14.97 13.38
N ILE A 421 -20.37 15.77 14.03
CA ILE A 421 -19.09 15.34 14.58
C ILE A 421 -19.05 15.70 16.07
N ALA A 422 -18.73 14.75 16.91
CA ALA A 422 -18.37 14.95 18.30
C ALA A 422 -16.94 14.48 18.55
N ASP A 423 -16.05 15.41 18.83
CA ASP A 423 -14.68 15.19 19.31
C ASP A 423 -14.65 15.32 20.81
N LEU A 424 -14.82 14.20 21.53
CA LEU A 424 -14.82 14.18 22.99
C LEU A 424 -13.43 14.15 23.60
N LYS A 425 -12.41 14.52 22.82
CA LYS A 425 -11.05 14.77 23.27
C LYS A 425 -10.76 16.29 23.36
N GLY A 426 -11.30 17.04 22.40
CA GLY A 426 -11.20 18.49 22.38
C GLY A 426 -9.79 19.04 22.11
N ASP A 427 -8.97 18.31 21.33
CA ASP A 427 -7.61 18.75 20.99
C ASP A 427 -7.50 19.51 19.67
N GLY A 428 -8.65 19.77 19.02
CA GLY A 428 -8.72 20.52 17.78
C GLY A 428 -8.44 19.72 16.50
N ASP A 429 -8.30 18.41 16.61
CA ASP A 429 -8.07 17.51 15.46
C ASP A 429 -9.20 17.53 14.45
N TRP A 430 -10.39 18.02 14.82
CA TRP A 430 -11.63 18.08 14.02
C TRP A 430 -12.05 19.47 13.61
N SER A 431 -11.42 20.54 14.12
CA SER A 431 -11.80 21.96 13.87
C SER A 431 -11.82 22.33 12.39
N MET A 432 -11.09 21.60 11.53
CA MET A 432 -11.12 21.82 10.07
C MET A 432 -12.49 21.56 9.44
N PHE A 433 -13.34 20.75 10.07
CA PHE A 433 -14.69 20.44 9.57
C PHE A 433 -15.73 21.49 9.94
N LYS A 434 -15.40 22.51 10.74
CA LYS A 434 -16.33 23.57 11.16
C LYS A 434 -17.12 24.19 10.01
N PRO A 435 -16.56 24.50 8.84
CA PRO A 435 -17.34 25.05 7.74
C PRO A 435 -18.25 24.01 7.04
N ARG A 436 -18.01 22.71 7.24
CA ARG A 436 -18.67 21.61 6.52
C ARG A 436 -19.65 20.81 7.36
N ALA A 437 -19.40 20.66 8.65
CA ALA A 437 -20.25 19.92 9.57
C ALA A 437 -21.46 20.79 9.98
N VAL A 438 -22.62 20.14 10.10
CA VAL A 438 -23.84 20.77 10.66
C VAL A 438 -23.70 20.92 12.17
N THR A 439 -23.16 19.90 12.83
CA THR A 439 -22.84 19.92 14.26
C THR A 439 -21.38 19.57 14.45
N LEU A 440 -20.67 20.38 15.23
CA LEU A 440 -19.30 20.08 15.68
C LEU A 440 -19.24 20.36 17.19
N ILE A 441 -19.07 19.31 17.97
CA ILE A 441 -18.87 19.33 19.43
C ILE A 441 -17.38 19.05 19.66
N GLU A 442 -16.67 19.97 20.34
CA GLU A 442 -15.23 19.83 20.61
C GLU A 442 -14.98 20.05 22.10
N GLY A 443 -14.88 18.99 22.86
CA GLY A 443 -14.61 19.05 24.31
C GLY A 443 -14.84 17.70 25.00
N SER A 444 -14.34 17.59 26.25
CA SER A 444 -14.41 16.36 27.03
C SER A 444 -15.14 16.54 28.36
N THR A 445 -15.94 17.60 28.50
CA THR A 445 -16.73 17.89 29.70
C THR A 445 -18.02 17.09 29.71
N ASP A 446 -18.69 17.05 30.87
CA ASP A 446 -20.02 16.46 30.98
C ASP A 446 -21.04 17.19 30.09
N ALA A 447 -20.88 18.50 29.86
CA ALA A 447 -21.74 19.27 28.94
C ALA A 447 -21.52 18.83 27.47
N ASP A 448 -20.29 18.49 27.06
CA ASP A 448 -20.01 18.00 25.72
C ASP A 448 -20.59 16.58 25.55
N ALA A 449 -20.51 15.76 26.60
CA ALA A 449 -21.16 14.44 26.60
C ALA A 449 -22.68 14.55 26.53
N GLU A 450 -23.30 15.53 27.25
CA GLU A 450 -24.73 15.81 27.15
C GLU A 450 -25.13 16.22 25.73
N ALA A 451 -24.42 17.23 25.15
CA ALA A 451 -24.66 17.66 23.77
C ALA A 451 -24.53 16.53 22.76
N THR A 452 -23.56 15.61 23.00
CA THR A 452 -23.40 14.43 22.12
C THR A 452 -24.55 13.44 22.31
N ALA A 453 -25.05 13.23 23.52
CA ALA A 453 -26.22 12.39 23.75
C ALA A 453 -27.48 12.98 23.09
N GLU A 454 -27.67 14.30 23.19
CA GLU A 454 -28.74 15.03 22.49
C GLU A 454 -28.64 14.87 20.95
N MET A 455 -27.44 14.98 20.39
CA MET A 455 -27.19 14.72 18.97
C MET A 455 -27.63 13.30 18.55
N LEU A 456 -27.31 12.28 19.35
CA LEU A 456 -27.73 10.91 19.06
C LEU A 456 -29.26 10.74 19.21
N GLU A 457 -29.89 11.37 20.22
CA GLU A 457 -31.35 11.35 20.41
C GLU A 457 -32.09 12.08 19.29
N TRP A 458 -31.57 13.22 18.83
CA TRP A 458 -32.05 13.88 17.62
C TRP A 458 -32.04 12.94 16.41
N ALA A 459 -30.91 12.24 16.19
CA ALA A 459 -30.81 11.29 15.09
C ALA A 459 -31.79 10.14 15.21
N VAL A 460 -32.13 9.67 16.43
CA VAL A 460 -33.17 8.68 16.68
C VAL A 460 -34.56 9.22 16.31
N GLY A 461 -34.83 10.48 16.62
CA GLY A 461 -36.02 11.21 16.18
C GLY A 461 -36.12 11.25 14.66
N GLU A 462 -35.03 11.59 14.02
CA GLU A 462 -34.90 11.63 12.56
C GLU A 462 -35.11 10.26 11.89
N VAL A 463 -34.57 9.20 12.45
CA VAL A 463 -34.84 7.82 12.00
C VAL A 463 -36.33 7.52 12.04
N THR A 464 -37.02 7.89 13.13
CA THR A 464 -38.46 7.67 13.29
C THR A 464 -39.24 8.45 12.22
N ARG A 465 -38.96 9.74 12.07
CA ARG A 465 -39.56 10.62 11.05
C ARG A 465 -39.36 10.03 9.63
N ARG A 466 -38.16 9.56 9.31
CA ARG A 466 -37.85 8.95 8.00
C ARG A 466 -38.63 7.65 7.77
N TYR A 467 -38.82 6.83 8.78
CA TYR A 467 -39.65 5.62 8.65
C TYR A 467 -41.11 5.96 8.36
N ASP A 468 -41.65 7.01 9.00
CA ASP A 468 -43.02 7.45 8.75
C ASP A 468 -43.16 8.01 7.32
N ALA A 469 -42.23 8.87 6.90
CA ALA A 469 -42.17 9.40 5.55
C ALA A 469 -41.96 8.29 4.48
N LYS A 470 -41.10 7.34 4.75
CA LYS A 470 -40.85 6.17 3.87
C LYS A 470 -42.13 5.33 3.70
N ARG A 471 -42.86 5.11 4.79
CA ARG A 471 -44.11 4.38 4.77
C ARG A 471 -45.19 5.13 3.98
N ALA A 472 -45.32 6.44 4.22
CA ALA A 472 -46.24 7.31 3.48
C ALA A 472 -45.93 7.34 1.97
N ALA A 473 -44.67 7.24 1.61
CA ALA A 473 -44.20 7.21 0.22
C ALA A 473 -44.32 5.84 -0.45
N GLY A 474 -44.66 4.79 0.27
CA GLY A 474 -44.67 3.43 -0.26
C GLY A 474 -43.32 2.85 -0.61
N ILE A 475 -42.22 3.41 -0.06
CA ILE A 475 -40.85 2.95 -0.37
C ILE A 475 -40.58 1.65 0.40
N VAL A 476 -40.28 0.58 -0.32
CA VAL A 476 -39.90 -0.74 0.23
C VAL A 476 -38.38 -0.89 0.16
N GLY A 477 -37.74 -1.50 1.16
CA GLY A 477 -36.30 -1.73 1.19
C GLY A 477 -35.50 -0.49 1.56
N ALA A 478 -34.30 -0.35 0.98
CA ALA A 478 -33.41 0.80 1.17
C ALA A 478 -33.94 2.03 0.43
N ILE A 479 -33.56 3.22 0.86
CA ILE A 479 -33.91 4.46 0.16
C ILE A 479 -33.11 4.54 -1.15
N PRO A 480 -33.77 4.61 -2.32
CA PRO A 480 -33.11 4.76 -3.59
C PRO A 480 -32.33 6.08 -3.70
N ARG A 481 -31.24 6.07 -4.48
CA ARG A 481 -30.40 7.26 -4.69
C ARG A 481 -31.20 8.45 -5.19
N GLU A 482 -32.07 8.25 -6.15
CA GLU A 482 -32.90 9.26 -6.81
C GLU A 482 -33.82 9.94 -5.80
N VAL A 483 -34.37 9.18 -4.87
CA VAL A 483 -35.18 9.70 -3.77
C VAL A 483 -34.35 10.51 -2.79
N SER A 484 -33.20 9.94 -2.38
CA SER A 484 -32.29 10.61 -1.44
C SER A 484 -31.78 11.95 -1.97
N ARG A 485 -31.61 12.08 -3.28
CA ARG A 485 -31.10 13.28 -3.93
C ARG A 485 -32.13 14.31 -4.32
N ARG A 486 -33.41 14.06 -4.09
CA ARG A 486 -34.46 15.08 -4.28
C ARG A 486 -34.34 16.17 -3.22
N LYS A 487 -34.37 17.41 -3.65
CA LYS A 487 -34.41 18.55 -2.73
C LYS A 487 -35.68 18.47 -1.88
N GLY A 488 -35.56 18.60 -0.57
CA GLY A 488 -36.68 18.56 0.34
C GLY A 488 -37.23 17.15 0.66
N ALA A 489 -36.71 16.08 0.06
CA ALA A 489 -37.18 14.71 0.37
C ALA A 489 -36.79 14.25 1.79
N GLY A 490 -35.75 14.85 2.39
CA GLY A 490 -35.34 14.54 3.76
C GLY A 490 -34.76 13.13 3.95
N PHE A 491 -34.26 12.48 2.86
CA PHE A 491 -33.67 11.15 2.92
C PHE A 491 -32.16 11.14 2.56
N HIS A 492 -31.55 12.31 2.50
CA HIS A 492 -30.10 12.43 2.28
C HIS A 492 -29.31 11.66 3.36
N PRO A 493 -28.08 11.20 3.06
CA PRO A 493 -27.27 10.46 4.04
C PRO A 493 -26.83 11.36 5.19
N ILE A 494 -27.06 10.89 6.42
CA ILE A 494 -26.62 11.51 7.67
C ILE A 494 -25.53 10.62 8.27
N TYR A 495 -24.41 11.21 8.64
CA TYR A 495 -23.33 10.53 9.33
C TYR A 495 -23.01 11.22 10.64
N LEU A 496 -23.08 10.43 11.70
CA LEU A 496 -22.74 10.80 13.07
C LEU A 496 -21.39 10.21 13.43
N PHE A 497 -20.44 11.05 13.75
CA PHE A 497 -19.09 10.64 14.15
C PHE A 497 -18.90 10.96 15.62
N VAL A 498 -18.47 9.97 16.41
CA VAL A 498 -18.15 10.15 17.81
C VAL A 498 -16.73 9.65 18.03
N ASP A 499 -15.77 10.57 18.08
CA ASP A 499 -14.39 10.25 18.47
C ASP A 499 -14.29 10.27 19.99
N GLU A 500 -13.54 9.33 20.56
CA GLU A 500 -13.44 9.04 22.01
C GLU A 500 -14.80 8.72 22.67
N CYS A 501 -15.60 7.86 22.02
CA CYS A 501 -16.95 7.53 22.47
C CYS A 501 -17.02 6.94 23.90
N GLN A 502 -15.89 6.45 24.46
CA GLN A 502 -15.84 6.04 25.87
C GLN A 502 -16.08 7.20 26.84
N VAL A 503 -15.86 8.46 26.44
CA VAL A 503 -16.20 9.63 27.28
C VAL A 503 -17.70 9.75 27.38
N LEU A 504 -18.42 9.64 26.26
CA LEU A 504 -19.88 9.66 26.23
C LEU A 504 -20.50 8.53 27.06
N TYR A 505 -20.07 7.29 26.81
CA TYR A 505 -20.65 6.13 27.52
C TYR A 505 -20.18 6.00 28.97
N GLY A 506 -19.04 6.59 29.31
CA GLY A 506 -18.53 6.67 30.69
C GLY A 506 -19.04 7.88 31.48
N ALA A 507 -19.79 8.79 30.84
CA ALA A 507 -20.35 9.97 31.48
C ALA A 507 -21.30 9.60 32.61
N PRO A 508 -21.55 10.52 33.58
CA PRO A 508 -22.50 10.29 34.68
C PRO A 508 -23.91 9.98 34.18
N HIS A 509 -24.63 9.13 34.93
CA HIS A 509 -26.05 8.89 34.67
C HIS A 509 -26.86 10.20 34.83
N PRO A 510 -27.82 10.52 33.97
CA PRO A 510 -28.49 9.64 32.99
C PRO A 510 -27.83 9.64 31.60
N ILE A 511 -26.76 10.37 31.35
CA ILE A 511 -26.12 10.48 30.02
C ILE A 511 -25.53 9.13 29.63
N GLY A 512 -24.59 8.63 30.44
CA GLY A 512 -23.86 7.37 30.28
C GLY A 512 -23.92 6.50 31.54
N GLY A 513 -22.89 5.73 31.79
CA GLY A 513 -22.76 4.81 32.92
C GLY A 513 -23.23 3.39 32.61
N ALA A 514 -23.15 2.50 33.61
CA ALA A 514 -23.37 1.06 33.42
C ALA A 514 -24.86 0.61 33.42
N LYS A 515 -25.80 1.54 33.57
CA LYS A 515 -27.22 1.21 33.64
C LYS A 515 -27.85 1.14 32.25
N ASP A 516 -28.77 0.21 32.07
CA ASP A 516 -29.48 -0.04 30.82
C ASP A 516 -30.40 1.13 30.35
N ASP A 517 -30.68 2.08 31.23
CA ASP A 517 -31.51 3.26 30.98
C ASP A 517 -30.70 4.50 30.59
N ALA A 518 -29.36 4.40 30.49
CA ALA A 518 -28.49 5.50 30.06
C ALA A 518 -28.87 5.96 28.65
N ARG A 519 -29.03 7.28 28.48
CA ARG A 519 -29.56 7.92 27.26
C ARG A 519 -28.71 7.60 26.03
N ALA A 520 -27.39 7.80 26.14
CA ALA A 520 -26.46 7.55 25.05
C ALA A 520 -26.50 6.09 24.55
N TRP A 521 -26.63 5.12 25.46
CA TRP A 521 -26.73 3.70 25.07
C TRP A 521 -28.00 3.39 24.32
N ARG A 522 -29.12 3.87 24.86
CA ARG A 522 -30.43 3.66 24.24
C ARG A 522 -30.50 4.26 22.85
N ALA A 523 -29.95 5.47 22.69
CA ALA A 523 -29.87 6.14 21.40
C ALA A 523 -28.96 5.37 20.42
N ALA A 524 -27.74 5.03 20.80
CA ALA A 524 -26.80 4.28 19.94
C ALA A 524 -27.35 2.91 19.54
N LYS A 525 -27.95 2.17 20.50
CA LYS A 525 -28.60 0.88 20.20
C LYS A 525 -29.71 1.03 19.18
N LYS A 526 -30.59 2.00 19.34
CA LYS A 526 -31.70 2.23 18.41
C LYS A 526 -31.22 2.65 17.04
N LEU A 527 -30.14 3.43 16.95
CA LEU A 527 -29.47 3.75 15.68
C LEU A 527 -28.92 2.49 15.02
N HIS A 528 -28.22 1.65 15.74
CA HIS A 528 -27.68 0.39 15.21
C HIS A 528 -28.79 -0.54 14.69
N ASP A 529 -29.89 -0.65 15.43
CA ASP A 529 -31.00 -1.58 15.09
C ASP A 529 -31.82 -1.10 13.88
N GLN A 530 -31.94 0.23 13.65
CA GLN A 530 -32.95 0.77 12.74
C GLN A 530 -32.45 1.78 11.70
N ALA A 531 -31.36 2.49 11.95
CA ALA A 531 -31.02 3.69 11.18
C ALA A 531 -30.49 3.39 9.75
N ARG A 532 -29.89 2.24 9.56
CA ARG A 532 -29.27 1.77 8.32
C ARG A 532 -30.17 1.91 7.08
N ALA A 533 -31.43 1.46 7.20
CA ALA A 533 -32.38 1.42 6.08
C ALA A 533 -32.96 2.79 5.68
N VAL A 534 -32.64 3.83 6.45
CA VAL A 534 -33.13 5.21 6.23
C VAL A 534 -31.96 6.22 6.11
N ASN A 535 -30.77 5.74 5.71
CA ASN A 535 -29.58 6.53 5.44
C ASN A 535 -29.08 7.36 6.64
N VAL A 536 -29.15 6.81 7.85
CA VAL A 536 -28.53 7.41 9.03
C VAL A 536 -27.47 6.46 9.55
N HIS A 537 -26.26 6.95 9.76
CA HIS A 537 -25.08 6.13 10.03
C HIS A 537 -24.34 6.63 11.28
N LEU A 538 -23.88 5.70 12.12
CA LEU A 538 -23.11 6.00 13.32
C LEU A 538 -21.71 5.39 13.20
N LEU A 539 -20.69 6.23 13.33
CA LEU A 539 -19.29 5.84 13.34
C LEU A 539 -18.68 6.23 14.68
N GLN A 540 -18.16 5.23 15.39
CA GLN A 540 -17.65 5.41 16.74
C GLN A 540 -16.19 5.02 16.81
N ALA A 541 -15.40 5.80 17.54
CA ALA A 541 -13.99 5.50 17.77
C ALA A 541 -13.65 5.59 19.25
N THR A 542 -12.79 4.68 19.74
CA THR A 542 -12.40 4.59 21.14
C THR A 542 -10.95 4.22 21.31
N GLN A 543 -10.32 4.73 22.38
CA GLN A 543 -9.01 4.27 22.84
C GLN A 543 -9.11 3.26 23.99
N ARG A 544 -10.28 3.09 24.61
CA ARG A 544 -10.50 2.20 25.75
C ARG A 544 -11.79 1.41 25.56
N PRO A 545 -11.76 0.30 24.80
CA PRO A 545 -12.91 -0.53 24.58
C PRO A 545 -13.10 -1.51 25.75
N ASP A 546 -13.47 -1.02 26.92
CA ASP A 546 -13.86 -1.87 28.06
C ASP A 546 -15.38 -1.91 28.22
N ASP A 547 -15.91 -2.90 28.95
CA ASP A 547 -17.35 -3.12 29.08
C ASP A 547 -18.08 -2.02 29.88
N ARG A 548 -17.34 -1.20 30.63
CA ARG A 548 -17.91 -0.08 31.40
C ARG A 548 -18.08 1.16 30.53
N THR A 549 -17.17 1.38 29.62
CA THR A 549 -17.07 2.57 28.79
C THR A 549 -17.49 2.34 27.34
N LEU A 550 -17.61 1.09 26.91
CA LEU A 550 -18.18 0.72 25.61
C LEU A 550 -18.89 -0.64 25.72
N PRO A 551 -20.14 -0.67 26.14
CA PRO A 551 -20.89 -1.90 26.39
C PRO A 551 -21.00 -2.82 25.17
N ALA A 552 -21.06 -4.14 25.40
CA ALA A 552 -21.18 -5.14 24.35
C ALA A 552 -22.33 -4.85 23.39
N ARG A 553 -23.49 -4.43 23.92
CA ARG A 553 -24.70 -4.10 23.14
C ARG A 553 -24.51 -2.97 22.13
N VAL A 554 -23.59 -2.03 22.40
CA VAL A 554 -23.26 -0.95 21.47
C VAL A 554 -22.23 -1.43 20.46
N ARG A 555 -21.26 -2.25 20.89
CA ARG A 555 -20.22 -2.81 20.01
C ARG A 555 -20.81 -3.77 18.97
N GLU A 556 -21.81 -4.57 19.36
CA GLU A 556 -22.40 -5.62 18.50
C GLU A 556 -23.13 -5.07 17.29
N GLY A 557 -23.64 -3.84 17.34
CA GLY A 557 -24.33 -3.20 16.23
C GLY A 557 -23.45 -2.64 15.12
N ALA A 558 -22.12 -2.67 15.27
CA ALA A 558 -21.21 -2.19 14.22
C ALA A 558 -21.03 -3.24 13.12
N HIS A 559 -21.28 -2.83 11.86
CA HIS A 559 -21.15 -3.67 10.66
C HIS A 559 -19.71 -3.77 10.18
N VAL A 560 -18.95 -2.70 10.34
CA VAL A 560 -17.51 -2.66 10.08
C VAL A 560 -16.78 -2.40 11.39
N ARG A 561 -15.81 -3.24 11.68
CA ARG A 561 -15.03 -3.17 12.90
C ARG A 561 -13.57 -3.11 12.56
N CYS A 562 -12.88 -2.12 13.12
CA CYS A 562 -11.47 -1.85 12.84
C CYS A 562 -10.69 -1.73 14.13
N ALA A 563 -9.57 -2.43 14.20
CA ALA A 563 -8.63 -2.28 15.29
C ALA A 563 -7.24 -1.89 14.74
N LEU A 564 -6.69 -0.80 15.24
CA LEU A 564 -5.27 -0.49 15.12
C LEU A 564 -4.52 -1.25 16.21
N ASN A 565 -3.26 -0.89 16.48
CA ASN A 565 -2.56 -1.55 17.59
C ASN A 565 -3.35 -1.45 18.91
N VAL A 566 -3.48 -2.59 19.59
CA VAL A 566 -4.11 -2.76 20.89
C VAL A 566 -3.20 -3.57 21.81
N PRO A 567 -3.35 -3.49 23.15
CA PRO A 567 -2.38 -4.06 24.07
C PRO A 567 -2.39 -5.60 24.13
N ASN A 568 -3.54 -6.23 23.91
CA ASN A 568 -3.70 -7.68 24.09
C ASN A 568 -4.87 -8.25 23.25
N HIS A 569 -4.98 -9.57 23.29
CA HIS A 569 -6.03 -10.31 22.56
C HIS A 569 -7.45 -10.01 23.07
N GLU A 570 -7.63 -9.80 24.38
CA GLU A 570 -8.93 -9.48 24.95
C GLU A 570 -9.48 -8.17 24.40
N THR A 571 -8.63 -7.14 24.35
CA THR A 571 -8.97 -5.86 23.71
C THR A 571 -9.26 -6.03 22.21
N ALA A 572 -8.48 -6.85 21.52
CA ALA A 572 -8.75 -7.17 20.11
C ALA A 572 -10.14 -7.81 19.93
N LYS A 573 -10.49 -8.76 20.79
CA LYS A 573 -11.80 -9.43 20.77
C LYS A 573 -12.96 -8.50 21.08
N MET A 574 -12.78 -7.54 21.98
CA MET A 574 -13.79 -6.51 22.26
C MET A 574 -14.14 -5.67 21.03
N ILE A 575 -13.15 -5.39 20.17
CA ILE A 575 -13.35 -4.60 18.94
C ILE A 575 -13.78 -5.50 17.77
N LEU A 576 -13.00 -6.56 17.49
CA LEU A 576 -13.12 -7.37 16.27
C LEU A 576 -14.02 -8.61 16.42
N ALA A 577 -14.56 -8.85 17.62
CA ALA A 577 -15.38 -10.03 17.95
C ALA A 577 -14.69 -11.36 17.51
N ASP A 578 -15.44 -12.24 16.84
CA ASP A 578 -14.95 -13.56 16.42
C ASP A 578 -13.76 -13.54 15.46
N ALA A 579 -13.52 -12.43 14.77
CA ALA A 579 -12.34 -12.32 13.89
C ALA A 579 -11.03 -12.42 14.67
N ALA A 580 -11.00 -11.96 15.94
CA ALA A 580 -9.83 -12.11 16.81
C ALA A 580 -9.49 -13.58 17.06
N ASP A 581 -10.52 -14.43 17.30
CA ASP A 581 -10.33 -15.88 17.48
C ASP A 581 -9.95 -16.58 16.17
N ARG A 582 -10.25 -15.98 15.02
CA ARG A 582 -9.90 -16.50 13.68
C ARG A 582 -8.55 -15.98 13.16
N GLY A 583 -7.78 -15.29 13.99
CA GLY A 583 -6.42 -14.88 13.68
C GLY A 583 -6.22 -13.39 13.41
N ALA A 584 -7.25 -12.55 13.54
CA ALA A 584 -7.10 -11.10 13.51
C ALA A 584 -6.33 -10.63 14.76
N ARG A 585 -5.09 -10.16 14.58
CA ARG A 585 -4.15 -9.88 15.68
C ARG A 585 -3.62 -8.46 15.60
N PRO A 586 -4.43 -7.44 15.89
CA PRO A 586 -3.98 -6.05 15.90
C PRO A 586 -2.90 -5.78 16.97
N GLN A 587 -2.81 -6.61 18.01
CA GLN A 587 -1.74 -6.54 19.02
C GLN A 587 -0.35 -6.88 18.48
N ASP A 588 -0.24 -7.52 17.31
CA ASP A 588 1.03 -7.81 16.65
C ASP A 588 1.54 -6.64 15.79
N LEU A 589 0.72 -5.60 15.57
CA LEU A 589 1.14 -4.35 14.92
C LEU A 589 2.15 -3.62 15.82
N ARG A 590 3.17 -3.00 15.21
CA ARG A 590 4.23 -2.29 15.95
C ARG A 590 3.76 -0.90 16.37
N PRO A 591 3.78 -0.56 17.67
CA PRO A 591 3.41 0.77 18.11
C PRO A 591 4.24 1.85 17.42
N GLY A 592 3.58 2.86 16.86
CA GLY A 592 4.19 3.98 16.14
C GLY A 592 4.63 3.66 14.71
N SER A 593 5.35 2.57 14.47
CA SER A 593 5.82 2.20 13.12
C SER A 593 4.68 1.80 12.18
N ASP A 594 3.67 1.13 12.70
CA ASP A 594 2.49 0.72 11.96
C ASP A 594 1.27 1.64 12.22
N ALA A 595 1.52 2.88 12.67
CA ALA A 595 0.45 3.86 12.86
C ALA A 595 -0.34 4.05 11.56
N GLY A 596 -1.68 4.05 11.66
CA GLY A 596 -2.57 4.09 10.51
C GLY A 596 -2.78 2.74 9.81
N THR A 597 -2.20 1.65 10.33
CA THR A 597 -2.54 0.30 9.86
C THR A 597 -3.68 -0.24 10.70
N VAL A 598 -4.72 -0.74 10.05
CA VAL A 598 -5.92 -1.30 10.68
C VAL A 598 -6.09 -2.77 10.33
N VAL A 599 -6.55 -3.55 11.29
CA VAL A 599 -7.15 -4.86 11.06
C VAL A 599 -8.66 -4.64 10.97
N ALA A 600 -9.24 -4.87 9.80
CA ALA A 600 -10.65 -4.61 9.50
C ALA A 600 -11.41 -5.91 9.29
N THR A 601 -12.65 -5.98 9.78
CA THR A 601 -13.57 -7.10 9.61
C THR A 601 -14.99 -6.61 9.41
N GLY A 602 -15.86 -7.49 8.95
CA GLY A 602 -17.26 -7.19 8.68
C GLY A 602 -17.53 -6.83 7.22
N GLU A 603 -18.44 -5.91 7.00
CA GLU A 603 -18.93 -5.54 5.65
C GLU A 603 -17.94 -4.58 4.93
N VAL A 604 -16.70 -5.02 4.71
CA VAL A 604 -15.71 -4.34 3.87
C VAL A 604 -15.63 -5.06 2.52
N GLU A 605 -15.92 -4.36 1.43
CA GLU A 605 -16.17 -4.96 0.12
C GLU A 605 -14.97 -5.69 -0.49
N ASP A 606 -13.78 -5.17 -0.27
CA ASP A 606 -12.56 -5.70 -0.88
C ASP A 606 -11.83 -6.72 0.01
N ILE A 607 -12.46 -7.19 1.10
CA ILE A 607 -11.97 -8.37 1.82
C ILE A 607 -12.22 -9.58 0.92
N PRO A 608 -11.19 -10.33 0.51
CA PRO A 608 -11.38 -11.49 -0.34
C PRO A 608 -12.35 -12.50 0.29
N ASN A 609 -13.19 -13.11 -0.53
CA ASN A 609 -14.14 -14.13 -0.10
C ASN A 609 -13.41 -15.22 0.69
N GLY A 610 -13.96 -15.58 1.85
CA GLY A 610 -13.38 -16.60 2.74
C GLY A 610 -12.40 -16.08 3.80
N GLN A 611 -11.88 -14.85 3.66
CA GLN A 611 -11.07 -14.23 4.71
C GLN A 611 -11.93 -13.61 5.80
N ALA A 612 -11.50 -13.78 7.05
CA ALA A 612 -12.24 -13.24 8.20
C ALA A 612 -11.94 -11.74 8.44
N PHE A 613 -10.85 -11.23 7.92
CA PHE A 613 -10.35 -9.87 8.12
C PHE A 613 -9.37 -9.48 7.02
N ALA A 614 -9.17 -8.18 6.85
CA ALA A 614 -8.08 -7.62 6.06
C ALA A 614 -7.17 -6.75 6.94
N ILE A 615 -5.90 -6.66 6.57
CA ILE A 615 -4.97 -5.70 7.15
C ILE A 615 -4.76 -4.62 6.11
N VAL A 616 -5.14 -3.42 6.48
CA VAL A 616 -5.17 -2.27 5.58
C VAL A 616 -4.26 -1.18 6.13
N ARG A 617 -3.29 -0.77 5.36
CA ARG A 617 -2.54 0.45 5.60
C ARG A 617 -3.31 1.60 4.99
N THR A 618 -3.95 2.40 5.83
CA THR A 618 -4.79 3.50 5.35
C THR A 618 -3.96 4.61 4.73
N HIS A 619 -4.53 5.31 3.77
CA HIS A 619 -3.92 6.51 3.23
C HIS A 619 -3.76 7.56 4.33
N TYR A 620 -2.68 8.32 4.26
CA TYR A 620 -2.42 9.40 5.20
C TYR A 620 -2.70 10.74 4.55
N VAL A 621 -3.56 11.53 5.20
CA VAL A 621 -3.82 12.93 4.84
C VAL A 621 -3.37 13.82 5.98
N SER A 622 -2.41 14.71 5.72
CA SER A 622 -1.93 15.65 6.73
C SER A 622 -3.03 16.65 7.11
N THR A 623 -2.92 17.28 8.27
CA THR A 623 -3.88 18.31 8.69
C THR A 623 -3.97 19.43 7.67
N LYS A 624 -2.85 19.87 7.10
CA LYS A 624 -2.81 20.90 6.05
C LYS A 624 -3.54 20.47 4.78
N ASP A 625 -3.33 19.24 4.34
CA ASP A 625 -3.97 18.71 3.14
C ASP A 625 -5.47 18.49 3.38
N ALA A 626 -5.86 18.10 4.60
CA ALA A 626 -7.26 17.98 4.99
C ALA A 626 -8.01 19.32 4.86
N TYR A 627 -7.41 20.43 5.27
CA TYR A 627 -8.00 21.77 5.03
C TYR A 627 -8.22 22.03 3.54
N THR A 628 -7.29 21.65 2.68
CA THR A 628 -7.44 21.81 1.22
C THR A 628 -8.62 21.00 0.67
N VAL A 629 -8.81 19.79 1.18
CA VAL A 629 -9.95 18.93 0.82
C VAL A 629 -11.27 19.56 1.28
N ILE A 630 -11.31 20.10 2.50
CA ILE A 630 -12.53 20.78 3.01
C ILE A 630 -12.86 22.02 2.21
N VAL A 631 -11.88 22.84 1.81
CA VAL A 631 -12.11 24.00 0.92
C VAL A 631 -12.74 23.52 -0.38
N ARG A 632 -12.21 22.47 -1.00
CA ARG A 632 -12.81 21.87 -2.21
C ARG A 632 -14.23 21.35 -1.96
N ALA A 633 -14.48 20.69 -0.84
CA ALA A 633 -15.83 20.24 -0.47
C ALA A 633 -16.82 21.40 -0.38
N MET A 634 -16.40 22.53 0.18
CA MET A 634 -17.24 23.74 0.23
C MET A 634 -17.45 24.34 -1.16
N ASP A 635 -16.43 24.35 -2.03
CA ASP A 635 -16.57 24.81 -3.42
C ASP A 635 -17.56 23.91 -4.19
N ILE A 636 -17.57 22.61 -3.95
CA ILE A 636 -18.55 21.66 -4.53
C ILE A 636 -19.97 22.05 -4.08
N ILE A 637 -20.17 22.27 -2.79
CA ILE A 637 -21.47 22.66 -2.22
C ILE A 637 -21.94 23.99 -2.83
N HIS A 638 -21.07 24.99 -2.91
CA HIS A 638 -21.41 26.30 -3.51
C HIS A 638 -21.80 26.17 -4.99
N ARG A 639 -21.10 25.33 -5.76
CA ARG A 639 -21.43 25.12 -7.19
C ARG A 639 -22.74 24.36 -7.37
N THR A 640 -23.01 23.37 -6.52
CA THR A 640 -24.21 22.53 -6.67
C THR A 640 -25.46 23.14 -6.06
N GLY A 641 -25.33 24.20 -5.25
CA GLY A 641 -26.45 24.85 -4.55
C GLY A 641 -27.19 23.93 -3.57
N ARG A 642 -26.54 22.86 -3.12
CA ARG A 642 -27.13 21.82 -2.28
C ARG A 642 -26.54 21.86 -0.87
N ILE A 643 -27.11 22.66 0.00
CA ILE A 643 -27.05 22.38 1.44
C ILE A 643 -28.40 21.75 1.78
N ILE A 644 -28.38 20.46 2.14
CA ILE A 644 -29.56 19.74 2.59
C ILE A 644 -29.36 19.52 4.08
N THR A 645 -30.27 20.07 4.89
CA THR A 645 -30.29 19.81 6.34
C THR A 645 -31.57 19.04 6.70
N ALA A 646 -31.51 18.23 7.74
CA ALA A 646 -32.64 17.44 8.21
C ALA A 646 -33.79 18.31 8.75
N ASP A 647 -33.51 19.55 9.18
CA ASP A 647 -34.48 20.47 9.75
C ASP A 647 -35.43 21.14 8.72
N GLN A 648 -35.17 20.95 7.42
CA GLN A 648 -36.11 21.45 6.42
C GLN A 648 -37.31 20.51 6.31
N PRO A 649 -38.54 21.00 6.53
CA PRO A 649 -39.73 20.17 6.34
C PRO A 649 -39.72 19.65 4.90
N ALA A 650 -39.83 18.34 4.77
CA ALA A 650 -39.94 17.71 3.48
C ALA A 650 -41.35 17.97 2.95
N ASP A 651 -41.47 18.83 1.93
CA ASP A 651 -42.59 18.73 1.02
C ASP A 651 -42.44 17.41 0.26
N PHE A 652 -42.93 16.36 0.87
CA PHE A 652 -42.80 15.01 0.36
C PHE A 652 -43.86 14.77 -0.70
N GLU A 653 -43.49 14.87 -1.96
CA GLU A 653 -44.28 14.22 -3.01
C GLU A 653 -43.96 12.73 -3.02
N PRO A 654 -44.98 11.86 -2.90
CA PRO A 654 -44.74 10.44 -2.92
C PRO A 654 -44.04 10.01 -4.21
N VAL A 655 -42.94 9.31 -4.08
CA VAL A 655 -42.20 8.74 -5.23
C VAL A 655 -42.98 7.52 -5.67
N ARG A 656 -43.69 7.65 -6.77
CA ARG A 656 -44.33 6.52 -7.43
C ARG A 656 -43.53 6.18 -8.68
N ASP A 657 -43.49 4.89 -8.97
CA ASP A 657 -42.89 4.40 -10.20
C ASP A 657 -43.89 4.59 -11.35
N LEU A 658 -43.48 5.38 -12.33
CA LEU A 658 -44.31 5.68 -13.50
C LEU A 658 -44.77 4.40 -14.22
N LEU A 659 -43.88 3.41 -14.37
CA LEU A 659 -44.21 2.17 -15.07
C LEU A 659 -45.20 1.32 -14.31
N VAL A 660 -45.09 1.27 -12.97
CA VAL A 660 -46.06 0.59 -12.09
C VAL A 660 -47.41 1.29 -12.16
N ASP A 661 -47.45 2.62 -12.14
CA ASP A 661 -48.68 3.40 -12.21
C ASP A 661 -49.36 3.28 -13.58
N VAL A 662 -48.57 3.27 -14.67
CA VAL A 662 -49.08 3.02 -16.02
C VAL A 662 -49.63 1.60 -16.16
N THR A 663 -48.98 0.60 -15.54
CA THR A 663 -49.49 -0.79 -15.53
C THR A 663 -50.83 -0.86 -14.83
N ALA A 664 -50.98 -0.17 -13.68
CA ALA A 664 -52.26 -0.10 -12.95
C ALA A 664 -53.38 0.61 -13.71
N VAL A 665 -53.01 1.53 -14.62
CA VAL A 665 -53.99 2.22 -15.50
C VAL A 665 -54.37 1.36 -16.70
N LEU A 666 -53.42 0.58 -17.25
CA LEU A 666 -53.68 -0.36 -18.36
C LEU A 666 -54.70 -1.44 -17.99
N ASP A 667 -54.78 -1.84 -16.71
CA ASP A 667 -55.77 -2.74 -16.10
C ASP A 667 -56.13 -3.96 -16.99
N GLY A 668 -55.09 -4.66 -17.52
CA GLY A 668 -55.26 -5.81 -18.39
C GLY A 668 -55.49 -5.48 -19.87
N SER A 669 -55.53 -4.21 -20.27
CA SER A 669 -55.63 -3.79 -21.68
C SER A 669 -54.26 -3.89 -22.36
N ASP A 670 -54.18 -4.52 -23.54
CA ASP A 670 -52.93 -4.64 -24.32
C ASP A 670 -52.33 -3.30 -24.75
N LYS A 671 -53.23 -2.30 -24.94
CA LYS A 671 -52.84 -0.96 -25.42
C LYS A 671 -53.89 0.10 -25.05
N LEU A 672 -53.45 1.29 -24.71
CA LEU A 672 -54.30 2.48 -24.49
C LEU A 672 -53.69 3.70 -25.19
N ARG A 673 -54.52 4.73 -25.50
CA ARG A 673 -53.99 6.02 -25.99
C ARG A 673 -53.17 6.67 -24.89
N SER A 674 -52.04 7.20 -25.26
CA SER A 674 -51.14 7.92 -24.37
C SER A 674 -51.87 9.07 -23.64
N ALA A 675 -52.81 9.72 -24.30
CA ALA A 675 -53.64 10.78 -23.68
C ALA A 675 -54.59 10.24 -22.61
N ASP A 676 -55.19 9.06 -22.84
CA ASP A 676 -56.12 8.43 -21.91
C ASP A 676 -55.37 7.87 -20.69
N VAL A 677 -54.19 7.31 -20.91
CA VAL A 677 -53.32 6.90 -19.80
C VAL A 677 -52.96 8.10 -18.92
N LEU A 678 -52.49 9.21 -19.51
CA LEU A 678 -52.16 10.41 -18.75
C LEU A 678 -53.38 10.99 -18.04
N HIS A 679 -54.57 10.97 -18.67
CA HIS A 679 -55.81 11.41 -18.03
C HIS A 679 -56.13 10.55 -16.81
N GLN A 680 -56.06 9.25 -16.93
CA GLN A 680 -56.29 8.29 -15.83
C GLN A 680 -55.26 8.48 -14.70
N LEU A 681 -54.00 8.69 -15.02
CA LEU A 681 -52.95 9.00 -14.05
C LEU A 681 -53.23 10.30 -13.30
N ARG A 682 -53.70 11.35 -13.99
CA ARG A 682 -54.09 12.62 -13.37
C ARG A 682 -55.29 12.47 -12.44
N VAL A 683 -56.25 11.63 -12.81
CA VAL A 683 -57.45 11.37 -11.99
C VAL A 683 -57.10 10.54 -10.75
N ARG A 684 -56.28 9.52 -10.92
CA ARG A 684 -55.94 8.60 -9.81
C ARG A 684 -54.89 9.18 -8.85
N TRP A 685 -54.00 10.00 -9.38
CA TRP A 685 -52.86 10.55 -8.61
C TRP A 685 -52.59 12.02 -8.99
N GLU A 686 -53.59 12.88 -8.79
CA GLU A 686 -53.55 14.29 -9.12
C GLU A 686 -52.34 15.04 -8.57
N PRO A 687 -51.88 14.83 -7.31
CA PRO A 687 -50.75 15.53 -6.75
C PRO A 687 -49.44 15.31 -7.52
N ILE A 688 -49.32 14.21 -8.28
CA ILE A 688 -48.08 13.83 -8.99
C ILE A 688 -48.21 14.15 -10.48
N TYR A 689 -49.29 13.70 -11.10
CA TYR A 689 -49.47 13.78 -12.55
C TYR A 689 -50.34 14.94 -13.01
N GLY A 690 -51.03 15.65 -12.08
CA GLY A 690 -51.97 16.72 -12.39
C GLY A 690 -51.38 17.82 -13.28
N GLY A 691 -50.14 18.23 -13.04
CA GLY A 691 -49.42 19.21 -13.80
C GLY A 691 -48.69 18.73 -15.07
N TRP A 692 -48.67 17.42 -15.34
CA TRP A 692 -47.88 16.88 -16.47
C TRP A 692 -48.54 17.19 -17.81
N SER A 693 -47.75 17.70 -18.75
CA SER A 693 -48.15 17.81 -20.15
C SER A 693 -47.96 16.47 -20.88
N ALA A 694 -48.66 16.29 -22.02
CA ALA A 694 -48.53 15.09 -22.84
C ALA A 694 -47.07 14.88 -23.34
N GLN A 695 -46.31 15.94 -23.46
CA GLN A 695 -44.89 15.87 -23.85
C GLN A 695 -44.01 15.41 -22.71
N GLN A 696 -44.22 15.92 -21.48
CA GLN A 696 -43.51 15.45 -20.30
C GLN A 696 -43.79 13.99 -20.01
N PHE A 697 -45.03 13.53 -20.17
CA PHE A 697 -45.40 12.13 -20.03
C PHE A 697 -44.66 11.23 -21.05
N ALA A 698 -44.66 11.66 -22.35
CA ALA A 698 -43.94 10.90 -23.39
C ALA A 698 -42.44 10.83 -23.13
N THR A 699 -41.82 11.93 -22.72
CA THR A 699 -40.39 11.97 -22.38
C THR A 699 -40.09 11.09 -21.16
N ALA A 700 -40.91 11.12 -20.11
CA ALA A 700 -40.72 10.29 -18.92
C ALA A 700 -40.85 8.78 -19.22
N LEU A 701 -41.71 8.39 -20.16
CA LEU A 701 -41.80 7.03 -20.64
C LEU A 701 -40.56 6.62 -21.47
N GLU A 702 -40.08 7.51 -22.36
CA GLU A 702 -38.86 7.28 -23.15
C GLU A 702 -37.63 7.16 -22.24
N ASP A 703 -37.50 8.00 -21.21
CA ASP A 703 -36.43 7.93 -20.20
C ASP A 703 -36.50 6.61 -19.39
N SER A 704 -37.71 6.02 -19.25
CA SER A 704 -37.93 4.71 -18.63
C SER A 704 -37.79 3.53 -19.59
N GLY A 705 -37.36 3.76 -20.83
CA GLY A 705 -37.16 2.74 -21.84
C GLY A 705 -38.41 2.34 -22.65
N VAL A 706 -39.50 3.09 -22.54
CA VAL A 706 -40.78 2.81 -23.23
C VAL A 706 -41.05 3.81 -24.32
N GLU A 707 -41.10 3.33 -25.58
CA GLU A 707 -41.36 4.18 -26.73
C GLU A 707 -42.86 4.32 -27.03
N VAL A 708 -43.38 5.57 -27.06
CA VAL A 708 -44.76 5.86 -27.42
C VAL A 708 -44.94 5.76 -28.94
N ARG A 709 -45.58 4.72 -29.45
CA ARG A 709 -45.70 4.42 -30.90
C ARG A 709 -47.01 4.92 -31.49
N LYS A 710 -46.96 5.29 -32.79
CA LYS A 710 -48.18 5.59 -33.55
C LYS A 710 -48.75 4.30 -34.14
N ARG A 711 -49.97 3.92 -33.68
CA ARG A 711 -50.68 2.74 -34.17
C ARG A 711 -52.16 3.04 -34.47
N SER A 712 -52.84 2.10 -35.12
CA SER A 712 -54.29 2.15 -35.27
C SER A 712 -54.95 1.65 -33.99
N LEU A 713 -55.89 2.41 -33.44
CA LEU A 713 -56.73 2.06 -32.30
C LEU A 713 -58.20 2.38 -32.64
N ASP A 714 -59.10 1.46 -32.42
CA ASP A 714 -60.56 1.59 -32.71
C ASP A 714 -60.84 2.06 -34.13
N GLY A 715 -60.08 1.56 -35.13
CA GLY A 715 -60.25 1.92 -36.51
C GLY A 715 -59.69 3.29 -36.94
N GLN A 716 -59.11 4.06 -36.02
CA GLN A 716 -58.48 5.37 -36.27
C GLN A 716 -56.97 5.20 -36.41
N PRO A 717 -56.36 5.53 -37.57
CA PRO A 717 -54.92 5.43 -37.78
C PRO A 717 -54.18 6.58 -37.12
N GLY A 718 -52.90 6.35 -36.73
CA GLY A 718 -51.97 7.40 -36.30
C GLY A 718 -52.12 7.86 -34.86
N GLN A 719 -52.82 7.12 -34.00
CA GLN A 719 -52.93 7.39 -32.59
C GLN A 719 -51.65 7.05 -31.84
N ARG A 720 -51.22 7.93 -30.88
CA ARG A 720 -50.12 7.62 -29.96
C ARG A 720 -50.63 6.66 -28.89
N VAL A 721 -50.06 5.46 -28.81
CA VAL A 721 -50.44 4.42 -27.88
C VAL A 721 -49.29 3.97 -27.01
N VAL A 722 -49.60 3.58 -25.80
CA VAL A 722 -48.73 2.87 -24.85
C VAL A 722 -49.13 1.39 -24.87
N LEU A 723 -48.15 0.51 -25.07
CA LEU A 723 -48.33 -0.94 -25.13
C LEU A 723 -47.95 -1.57 -23.77
N ALA A 724 -48.82 -2.47 -23.30
CA ALA A 724 -48.56 -3.22 -22.06
C ALA A 724 -47.26 -4.04 -22.15
N ALA A 725 -46.98 -4.64 -23.31
CA ALA A 725 -45.77 -5.42 -23.56
C ALA A 725 -44.50 -4.60 -23.40
N ASP A 726 -44.49 -3.34 -23.87
CA ASP A 726 -43.31 -2.45 -23.74
C ASP A 726 -43.09 -2.00 -22.29
N ILE A 727 -44.19 -1.80 -21.53
CA ILE A 727 -44.12 -1.48 -20.09
C ILE A 727 -43.59 -2.66 -19.27
N ILE A 728 -44.09 -3.87 -19.51
CA ILE A 728 -43.63 -5.09 -18.82
C ILE A 728 -42.15 -5.34 -19.12
N ALA A 729 -41.75 -5.24 -20.38
CA ALA A 729 -40.33 -5.40 -20.76
C ALA A 729 -39.41 -4.37 -20.07
N ALA A 730 -39.86 -3.13 -19.90
CA ALA A 730 -39.12 -2.09 -19.20
C ALA A 730 -39.03 -2.36 -17.69
N LEU A 731 -40.10 -2.85 -17.07
CA LEU A 731 -40.10 -3.27 -15.64
C LEU A 731 -39.18 -4.47 -15.41
N ASP A 732 -39.21 -5.47 -16.28
CA ASP A 732 -38.29 -6.63 -16.19
C ASP A 732 -36.83 -6.23 -16.38
N ALA A 733 -36.54 -5.24 -17.24
CA ALA A 733 -35.20 -4.70 -17.42
C ALA A 733 -34.69 -3.90 -16.20
N GLN A 734 -35.61 -3.27 -15.44
CA GLN A 734 -35.25 -2.57 -14.20
C GLN A 734 -35.06 -3.51 -13.00
N HIS A 735 -35.66 -4.72 -13.03
CA HIS A 735 -35.60 -5.71 -11.95
C HIS A 735 -35.19 -7.11 -12.46
N PRO A 736 -33.94 -7.33 -12.90
CA PRO A 736 -33.52 -8.59 -13.49
C PRO A 736 -33.49 -9.79 -12.54
N GLU A 737 -33.70 -9.58 -11.25
CA GLU A 737 -33.69 -10.66 -10.23
C GLU A 737 -35.07 -11.30 -9.94
N SER A 738 -36.18 -10.72 -10.42
CA SER A 738 -37.51 -11.27 -10.15
C SER A 738 -37.97 -12.40 -11.10
N GLY A 739 -37.21 -12.66 -12.17
CA GLY A 739 -37.53 -13.65 -13.20
C GLY A 739 -36.97 -15.08 -12.99
N ARG A 740 -36.29 -15.38 -11.89
CA ARG A 740 -35.70 -16.71 -11.64
C ARG A 740 -36.29 -17.46 -10.46
N SER A 741 -37.59 -17.52 -10.37
CA SER A 741 -38.24 -18.46 -9.41
C SER A 741 -39.58 -18.94 -9.93
N ALA A 742 -39.57 -19.78 -10.96
CA ALA A 742 -40.60 -20.78 -11.23
C ALA A 742 -40.30 -21.51 -12.55
N ALA A 743 -39.43 -22.50 -12.52
CA ALA A 743 -39.44 -23.69 -13.36
C ALA A 743 -38.09 -24.43 -13.21
N ASP A 744 -38.10 -25.40 -12.30
CA ASP A 744 -37.59 -26.73 -12.63
C ASP A 744 -38.08 -27.72 -11.56
N PRO A 745 -38.90 -28.70 -11.92
CA PRO A 745 -39.04 -29.92 -11.17
C PRO A 745 -38.20 -31.00 -11.89
N GLU A 746 -37.17 -31.47 -11.24
CA GLU A 746 -36.68 -32.85 -11.13
C GLU A 746 -35.24 -32.90 -10.63
#